data_9ae939792ac50f95fcaf77ea8c214ac3
#
_entry.id   9ae939792ac50f95fcaf77ea8c214ac3
#
_cell.length_a   1.000
_cell.length_b   1.000
_cell.length_c   1.000
_cell.angle_alpha   90.00
_cell.angle_beta   90.00
_cell.angle_gamma   90.00
#
_symmetry.space_group_name_H-M   'P 1'
#
loop_
_entity.id
_entity.type
_entity.pdbx_description
1 polymer ?
#
loop_
_entity_poly.entity_id
_entity_poly.type
_entity_poly.pdbx_seq_one_letter_code
_entity_poly.pdbx_strand_id
1 'polypeptide(L)'
;MSRKNELEAQRESSMQLTAGGVPARTVNPFFGVGPITNMTTDEVDRRMARFEFEAWLEKNYQKLDDQGQKTGPVTTGELDRCMHRGYPADKVVLDMMREIHNYFEFPKQNKMAVGLGGGHSGFTVAVLHLMNTDIGFNVFVDTPRPESEAAKHGGAFRQSWGVQLIELQKYAENGDESRIHFNSTEGHIPSADELQKLGIKLFVGVGHETTGATTYAEEDVRNLLEWIALDPVNHHAVIDATSTLGAMPWAEDIVQQVVAKCSLFMPFQKAIGGTAGYFIVSFTPQALDLVEKNVNNPAWAIPRQLKLALPADGQLPISGKRSLAAGPFYDPSKEQMIGGIINTFSTIAFAETTFGLLSSEKKVGSVRDLNKRSIANRAEVERWVAEHPLFALGVEDSSRRGAAVTLLKVNDADINDAGLHASIIAKAKQLLGFEGLTHPNGDYERGLDVARYVNTFPGTPGDFRLWIGGMRPVSDISAVFDNLEYAYHRAKIVVIEEELAKDGVRFEASSAANSRVRKDDSNRAYKVLIADLVGLKFDSYGNPDFSQLQTYIEEKGGVFHEGPLADAGNLETGKIHFFYQPDLSRADEILPQTDQGQYDALIAAATFFPKESVFNEGGVRIGAGTGNMGSASWGGGNGAGGVSPLMNTPSFNSRATAHMAFKALLKTSPDLDVTTLHQLVIDKNFDTGKQLKEFPTEKIEGKRIGIVGIGNIGREVAKIAQAFSMEVVVHARPRHKKWIESEGFLYAPTIEDAAKGADFISFHTGLGAPNPDSGKFENEGMIGESVLNALNDGAVLINYDRGEVVDAEALDKVLSSGKVRYAAIDADIFKNPDSGEITGPMAPYLDLEKKHSGKLELLPHAAADTEHISRVEGAKQAVDQIFSVIQFKAVINLKGDLPDGYTDGGAKTVSGVGKVTKKRLSESADDAQFLAKMRKTTEEITAIWGALDSTPNPERRAELIERYGSKLILASNTYASLIDGEGLKGPYVD
;
A
#
# COMPACT_ATOMS: atom_id res chain seq x y z
N MET A 1 26.29 -17.00 -36.21
CA MET A 1 26.42 -15.57 -35.79
C MET A 1 27.50 -15.50 -34.72
N SER A 2 28.14 -14.33 -34.48
CA SER A 2 29.02 -14.21 -33.33
C SER A 2 28.18 -14.22 -32.06
N ARG A 3 28.69 -14.69 -30.90
CA ARG A 3 28.01 -14.67 -29.59
C ARG A 3 27.46 -13.28 -29.28
N LYS A 4 28.20 -12.24 -29.64
CA LYS A 4 27.78 -10.85 -29.50
C LYS A 4 26.47 -10.55 -30.25
N ASN A 5 26.40 -10.90 -31.54
CA ASN A 5 25.19 -10.61 -32.34
C ASN A 5 23.98 -11.43 -31.87
N GLU A 6 24.20 -12.64 -31.32
CA GLU A 6 23.14 -13.45 -30.73
C GLU A 6 22.59 -12.82 -29.48
N LEU A 7 23.44 -12.35 -28.57
CA LEU A 7 23.04 -11.65 -27.36
C LEU A 7 22.32 -10.32 -27.65
N GLU A 8 22.80 -9.54 -28.63
CA GLU A 8 22.13 -8.31 -29.08
C GLU A 8 20.69 -8.59 -29.60
N ALA A 9 20.54 -9.65 -30.43
CA ALA A 9 19.23 -10.04 -30.95
C ALA A 9 18.25 -10.50 -29.82
N GLN A 10 18.75 -11.26 -28.85
CA GLN A 10 17.99 -11.73 -27.70
C GLN A 10 17.54 -10.55 -26.81
N ARG A 11 18.43 -9.57 -26.61
CA ARG A 11 18.10 -8.33 -25.91
C ARG A 11 17.00 -7.56 -26.63
N GLU A 12 17.12 -7.33 -27.93
CA GLU A 12 16.11 -6.62 -28.73
C GLU A 12 14.74 -7.31 -28.71
N SER A 13 14.71 -8.64 -28.79
CA SER A 13 13.48 -9.42 -28.64
C SER A 13 12.82 -9.19 -27.29
N SER A 14 13.57 -9.26 -26.19
CA SER A 14 13.03 -9.01 -24.85
C SER A 14 12.58 -7.57 -24.66
N MET A 15 13.23 -6.59 -25.28
CA MET A 15 12.79 -5.19 -25.26
C MET A 15 11.43 -5.00 -25.96
N GLN A 16 11.19 -5.67 -27.09
CA GLN A 16 9.90 -5.65 -27.78
C GLN A 16 8.78 -6.25 -26.91
N LEU A 17 9.05 -7.39 -26.25
CA LEU A 17 8.09 -8.07 -25.38
C LEU A 17 7.74 -7.24 -24.12
N THR A 18 8.64 -6.39 -23.65
CA THR A 18 8.39 -5.53 -22.49
C THR A 18 7.95 -4.10 -22.86
N ALA A 19 7.80 -3.78 -24.14
CA ALA A 19 7.46 -2.43 -24.60
C ALA A 19 6.07 -1.94 -24.14
N GLY A 20 5.15 -2.86 -23.86
CA GLY A 20 3.82 -2.57 -23.31
C GLY A 20 3.80 -2.11 -21.85
N GLY A 21 4.95 -2.18 -21.17
CA GLY A 21 5.06 -1.85 -19.74
C GLY A 21 4.68 -2.98 -18.79
N VAL A 22 4.65 -2.70 -17.51
CA VAL A 22 4.29 -3.68 -16.47
C VAL A 22 2.83 -4.11 -16.66
N PRO A 23 2.54 -5.42 -16.62
CA PRO A 23 1.17 -5.92 -16.65
C PRO A 23 0.31 -5.40 -15.51
N ALA A 24 -0.96 -5.76 -15.51
CA ALA A 24 -1.91 -5.29 -14.52
C ALA A 24 -1.40 -5.46 -13.08
N ARG A 25 -1.72 -4.48 -12.23
CA ARG A 25 -1.36 -4.48 -10.81
C ARG A 25 -1.81 -5.76 -10.13
N THR A 26 -0.90 -6.42 -9.44
CA THR A 26 -1.20 -7.61 -8.65
C THR A 26 -1.32 -7.27 -7.18
N VAL A 27 -2.17 -8.03 -6.49
CA VAL A 27 -2.21 -8.02 -5.03
C VAL A 27 -1.08 -8.88 -4.49
N ASN A 28 -0.56 -8.54 -3.32
CA ASN A 28 0.54 -9.25 -2.66
C ASN A 28 0.43 -10.76 -2.76
N PRO A 29 1.55 -11.45 -3.03
CA PRO A 29 1.60 -12.89 -3.10
C PRO A 29 1.26 -13.50 -1.74
N PHE A 30 0.64 -14.63 -1.81
CA PHE A 30 0.19 -15.39 -0.67
C PHE A 30 1.28 -16.32 -0.16
N PHE A 31 1.28 -16.49 1.13
CA PHE A 31 2.10 -17.46 1.79
C PHE A 31 1.19 -18.43 2.55
N GLY A 32 1.11 -19.67 2.08
CA GLY A 32 0.26 -20.69 2.68
C GLY A 32 -1.07 -20.89 1.99
N VAL A 33 -1.85 -21.82 2.50
CA VAL A 33 -3.15 -22.25 1.95
C VAL A 33 -4.29 -22.06 2.94
N GLY A 34 -3.99 -21.63 4.15
CA GLY A 34 -4.96 -21.58 5.23
C GLY A 34 -6.03 -20.51 5.04
N PRO A 35 -7.21 -20.74 5.61
CA PRO A 35 -8.38 -19.89 5.39
C PRO A 35 -8.21 -18.43 5.84
N ILE A 36 -7.32 -18.14 6.78
CA ILE A 36 -7.10 -16.77 7.27
C ILE A 36 -5.88 -16.06 6.66
N THR A 37 -5.23 -16.67 5.68
CA THR A 37 -4.03 -16.11 5.04
C THR A 37 -4.27 -14.70 4.48
N ASN A 38 -5.41 -14.42 3.87
CA ASN A 38 -5.76 -13.09 3.35
C ASN A 38 -5.73 -12.00 4.43
N MET A 39 -6.16 -12.33 5.63
CA MET A 39 -6.22 -11.39 6.74
C MET A 39 -4.83 -11.02 7.28
N THR A 40 -3.83 -11.82 6.97
CA THR A 40 -2.45 -11.62 7.43
C THR A 40 -1.53 -11.04 6.37
N THR A 41 -1.89 -11.13 5.10
CA THR A 41 -1.04 -10.73 3.97
C THR A 41 -1.50 -9.49 3.24
N ASP A 42 -2.81 -9.24 3.13
CA ASP A 42 -3.35 -8.04 2.54
C ASP A 42 -3.43 -6.91 3.57
N GLU A 43 -2.82 -5.77 3.26
CA GLU A 43 -2.76 -4.66 4.22
C GLU A 43 -4.11 -3.99 4.45
N VAL A 44 -4.94 -3.88 3.42
CA VAL A 44 -6.29 -3.33 3.53
C VAL A 44 -7.18 -4.29 4.32
N ASP A 45 -7.17 -5.57 3.97
CA ASP A 45 -7.91 -6.60 4.69
C ASP A 45 -7.45 -6.72 6.15
N ARG A 46 -6.16 -6.57 6.41
CA ARG A 46 -5.60 -6.59 7.77
C ARG A 46 -6.07 -5.41 8.61
N ARG A 47 -6.15 -4.21 8.03
CA ARG A 47 -6.65 -3.03 8.73
C ARG A 47 -8.14 -3.15 9.03
N MET A 48 -8.93 -3.53 8.04
CA MET A 48 -10.37 -3.77 8.22
C MET A 48 -10.61 -4.90 9.22
N ALA A 49 -9.90 -6.01 9.10
CA ALA A 49 -9.98 -7.14 10.01
C ALA A 49 -9.67 -6.76 11.46
N ARG A 50 -8.75 -5.83 11.70
CA ARG A 50 -8.43 -5.39 13.06
C ARG A 50 -9.62 -4.69 13.73
N PHE A 51 -10.30 -3.80 13.04
CA PHE A 51 -11.50 -3.14 13.58
C PHE A 51 -12.64 -4.13 13.79
N GLU A 52 -12.87 -5.00 12.82
CA GLU A 52 -13.88 -6.04 12.94
C GLU A 52 -13.55 -7.03 14.05
N PHE A 53 -12.26 -7.35 14.25
CA PHE A 53 -11.79 -8.21 15.33
C PHE A 53 -12.03 -7.59 16.71
N GLU A 54 -11.70 -6.32 16.90
CA GLU A 54 -11.91 -5.63 18.17
C GLU A 54 -13.41 -5.60 18.52
N ALA A 55 -14.27 -5.25 17.57
CA ALA A 55 -15.72 -5.26 17.75
C ALA A 55 -16.26 -6.67 18.04
N TRP A 56 -15.74 -7.69 17.34
CA TRP A 56 -16.11 -9.08 17.59
C TRP A 56 -15.65 -9.54 18.98
N LEU A 57 -14.44 -9.15 19.39
CA LEU A 57 -13.89 -9.47 20.71
C LEU A 57 -14.77 -8.91 21.82
N GLU A 58 -15.09 -7.61 21.75
CA GLU A 58 -15.95 -6.94 22.72
C GLU A 58 -17.34 -7.58 22.84
N LYS A 59 -17.88 -8.07 21.75
CA LYS A 59 -19.18 -8.76 21.73
C LYS A 59 -19.12 -10.16 22.38
N ASN A 60 -18.02 -10.90 22.16
CA ASN A 60 -17.95 -12.31 22.51
C ASN A 60 -17.28 -12.60 23.85
N TYR A 61 -16.43 -11.68 24.35
CA TYR A 61 -15.70 -11.82 25.58
C TYR A 61 -15.97 -10.66 26.52
N GLN A 62 -16.54 -10.98 27.69
CA GLN A 62 -16.90 -9.99 28.72
C GLN A 62 -16.08 -10.23 29.96
N LYS A 63 -15.65 -9.16 30.62
CA LYS A 63 -15.05 -9.25 31.96
C LYS A 63 -16.08 -9.76 32.95
N LEU A 64 -15.63 -10.56 33.90
CA LEU A 64 -16.47 -11.08 34.98
C LEU A 64 -15.91 -10.58 36.31
N ASP A 65 -16.78 -10.19 37.23
CA ASP A 65 -16.43 -9.94 38.61
C ASP A 65 -16.28 -11.25 39.41
N ASP A 66 -15.97 -11.13 40.67
CA ASP A 66 -15.80 -12.29 41.57
C ASP A 66 -17.08 -13.13 41.77
N GLN A 67 -18.23 -12.58 41.37
CA GLN A 67 -19.54 -13.22 41.41
C GLN A 67 -19.97 -13.75 40.04
N GLY A 68 -19.11 -13.62 39.03
CA GLY A 68 -19.36 -14.06 37.66
C GLY A 68 -20.28 -13.14 36.84
N GLN A 69 -20.53 -11.92 37.31
CA GLN A 69 -21.35 -10.96 36.57
C GLN A 69 -20.49 -10.17 35.56
N LYS A 70 -21.11 -9.85 34.41
CA LYS A 70 -20.43 -9.10 33.33
C LYS A 70 -20.21 -7.65 33.75
N THR A 71 -18.95 -7.20 33.68
CA THR A 71 -18.53 -5.84 34.06
C THR A 71 -18.07 -4.97 32.89
N GLY A 72 -17.97 -5.53 31.68
CA GLY A 72 -17.58 -4.82 30.47
C GLY A 72 -16.87 -5.73 29.47
N PRO A 73 -16.53 -5.23 28.27
CA PRO A 73 -15.82 -6.02 27.27
C PRO A 73 -14.37 -6.30 27.67
N VAL A 74 -13.85 -7.42 27.18
CA VAL A 74 -12.41 -7.75 27.24
C VAL A 74 -11.72 -7.06 26.05
N THR A 75 -10.64 -6.33 26.30
CA THR A 75 -9.86 -5.67 25.29
C THR A 75 -8.70 -6.55 24.76
N THR A 76 -8.14 -6.21 23.60
CA THR A 76 -6.95 -6.88 23.06
C THR A 76 -5.76 -6.84 24.03
N GLY A 77 -5.53 -5.68 24.67
CA GLY A 77 -4.46 -5.55 25.66
C GLY A 77 -4.66 -6.37 26.94
N GLU A 78 -5.90 -6.71 27.26
CA GLU A 78 -6.20 -7.61 28.38
C GLU A 78 -6.01 -9.07 28.00
N LEU A 79 -6.39 -9.46 26.78
CA LEU A 79 -6.08 -10.78 26.26
C LEU A 79 -4.57 -11.04 26.16
N ASP A 80 -3.81 -10.05 25.71
CA ASP A 80 -2.36 -10.17 25.57
C ASP A 80 -1.67 -10.39 26.93
N ARG A 81 -2.24 -9.83 27.98
CA ARG A 81 -1.70 -9.89 29.35
C ARG A 81 -2.41 -10.88 30.27
N CYS A 82 -3.49 -11.53 29.82
CA CYS A 82 -4.20 -12.46 30.68
C CYS A 82 -3.37 -13.72 30.96
N MET A 83 -3.64 -14.32 32.11
CA MET A 83 -3.06 -15.62 32.42
C MET A 83 -3.63 -16.67 31.45
N HIS A 84 -2.78 -17.58 31.01
CA HIS A 84 -3.15 -18.67 30.11
C HIS A 84 -4.03 -19.76 30.75
N ARG A 85 -4.53 -19.51 31.93
CA ARG A 85 -5.42 -20.41 32.72
C ARG A 85 -6.52 -19.57 33.36
N GLY A 86 -7.73 -20.11 33.32
CA GLY A 86 -8.92 -19.40 33.77
C GLY A 86 -9.53 -18.51 32.67
N TYR A 87 -10.65 -17.90 33.03
CA TYR A 87 -11.34 -17.00 32.08
C TYR A 87 -10.55 -15.70 31.90
N PRO A 88 -10.42 -15.11 30.67
CA PRO A 88 -11.08 -15.52 29.41
C PRO A 88 -10.29 -16.57 28.60
N ALA A 89 -9.06 -16.91 28.98
CA ALA A 89 -8.18 -17.77 28.22
C ALA A 89 -8.80 -19.15 27.91
N ASP A 90 -9.45 -19.75 28.88
CA ASP A 90 -10.09 -21.08 28.72
C ASP A 90 -11.16 -21.06 27.64
N LYS A 91 -11.97 -19.97 27.61
CA LYS A 91 -13.02 -19.79 26.60
C LYS A 91 -12.41 -19.55 25.23
N VAL A 92 -11.34 -18.77 25.13
CA VAL A 92 -10.65 -18.47 23.87
C VAL A 92 -10.09 -19.75 23.24
N VAL A 93 -9.44 -20.61 24.05
CA VAL A 93 -8.90 -21.88 23.56
C VAL A 93 -10.03 -22.80 23.10
N LEU A 94 -11.10 -22.93 23.90
CA LEU A 94 -12.26 -23.74 23.52
C LEU A 94 -12.91 -23.28 22.23
N ASP A 95 -13.15 -21.97 22.09
CA ASP A 95 -13.75 -21.39 20.90
C ASP A 95 -12.87 -21.64 19.66
N MET A 96 -11.55 -21.40 19.77
CA MET A 96 -10.61 -21.67 18.69
C MET A 96 -10.62 -23.13 18.24
N MET A 97 -10.54 -24.06 19.19
CA MET A 97 -10.52 -25.50 18.89
C MET A 97 -11.85 -25.95 18.25
N ARG A 98 -12.96 -25.41 18.74
CA ARG A 98 -14.28 -25.67 18.15
C ARG A 98 -14.36 -25.16 16.71
N GLU A 99 -13.94 -23.92 16.44
CA GLU A 99 -14.01 -23.34 15.11
C GLU A 99 -13.04 -24.03 14.13
N ILE A 100 -11.84 -24.44 14.56
CA ILE A 100 -10.94 -25.27 13.74
C ILE A 100 -11.60 -26.60 13.41
N HIS A 101 -12.19 -27.27 14.40
CA HIS A 101 -12.89 -28.54 14.20
C HIS A 101 -14.03 -28.40 13.18
N ASN A 102 -14.84 -27.35 13.32
CA ASN A 102 -15.99 -27.10 12.44
C ASN A 102 -15.57 -26.74 11.03
N TYR A 103 -14.63 -25.79 10.89
CA TYR A 103 -14.17 -25.30 9.58
C TYR A 103 -13.54 -26.40 8.73
N PHE A 104 -12.71 -27.25 9.32
CA PHE A 104 -12.05 -28.35 8.62
C PHE A 104 -12.88 -29.64 8.57
N GLU A 105 -14.12 -29.61 9.08
CA GLU A 105 -15.09 -30.71 9.06
C GLU A 105 -14.55 -32.01 9.67
N PHE A 106 -13.78 -31.92 10.76
CA PHE A 106 -13.30 -33.11 11.44
C PHE A 106 -14.45 -33.93 12.03
N PRO A 107 -14.36 -35.28 11.98
CA PRO A 107 -15.37 -36.14 12.60
C PRO A 107 -15.46 -35.90 14.11
N LYS A 108 -16.68 -35.93 14.65
CA LYS A 108 -16.93 -35.73 16.09
C LYS A 108 -16.24 -36.75 17.01
N GLN A 109 -15.87 -37.92 16.50
CA GLN A 109 -15.11 -38.91 17.23
C GLN A 109 -13.61 -38.63 17.32
N ASN A 110 -13.07 -37.80 16.41
CA ASN A 110 -11.67 -37.41 16.47
C ASN A 110 -11.46 -36.37 17.56
N LYS A 111 -10.37 -36.49 18.33
CA LYS A 111 -9.95 -35.46 19.30
C LYS A 111 -8.77 -34.70 18.77
N MET A 112 -8.76 -33.40 19.00
CA MET A 112 -7.68 -32.53 18.58
C MET A 112 -6.83 -32.09 19.75
N ALA A 113 -5.51 -32.08 19.55
CA ALA A 113 -4.57 -31.51 20.49
C ALA A 113 -3.93 -30.23 19.91
N VAL A 114 -3.74 -29.21 20.76
CA VAL A 114 -2.98 -28.01 20.45
C VAL A 114 -1.61 -28.07 21.14
N GLY A 115 -0.56 -27.69 20.39
CA GLY A 115 0.80 -27.65 20.93
C GLY A 115 1.57 -26.40 20.51
N LEU A 116 2.69 -26.16 21.20
CA LEU A 116 3.62 -25.08 20.91
C LEU A 116 4.71 -25.54 19.94
N GLY A 117 4.99 -24.69 18.93
CA GLY A 117 6.02 -24.93 17.92
C GLY A 117 5.47 -24.89 16.51
N GLY A 118 6.35 -25.06 15.53
CA GLY A 118 6.00 -25.11 14.11
C GLY A 118 5.84 -26.54 13.61
N GLY A 119 6.03 -26.73 12.28
CA GLY A 119 5.89 -28.02 11.62
C GLY A 119 6.73 -29.14 12.22
N HIS A 120 8.01 -28.86 12.50
CA HIS A 120 8.91 -29.85 13.09
C HIS A 120 8.45 -30.32 14.47
N SER A 121 8.07 -29.39 15.32
CA SER A 121 7.55 -29.75 16.68
C SER A 121 6.25 -30.51 16.59
N GLY A 122 5.34 -30.12 15.70
CA GLY A 122 4.06 -30.79 15.47
C GLY A 122 4.25 -32.23 14.96
N PHE A 123 5.15 -32.42 14.02
CA PHE A 123 5.52 -33.73 13.52
C PHE A 123 6.09 -34.60 14.65
N THR A 124 7.10 -34.08 15.36
CA THR A 124 7.71 -34.80 16.49
C THR A 124 6.66 -35.23 17.52
N VAL A 125 5.78 -34.33 17.93
CA VAL A 125 4.73 -34.64 18.90
C VAL A 125 3.76 -35.72 18.38
N ALA A 126 3.28 -35.58 17.13
CA ALA A 126 2.37 -36.57 16.56
C ALA A 126 2.99 -37.97 16.48
N VAL A 127 4.22 -38.04 16.01
CA VAL A 127 4.92 -39.30 15.81
C VAL A 127 5.34 -39.92 17.14
N LEU A 128 5.89 -39.15 18.08
CA LEU A 128 6.25 -39.64 19.41
C LEU A 128 5.09 -40.32 20.13
N HIS A 129 3.87 -39.83 19.95
CA HIS A 129 2.69 -40.38 20.57
C HIS A 129 2.14 -41.62 19.88
N LEU A 130 2.50 -41.86 18.61
CA LEU A 130 2.03 -43.00 17.83
C LEU A 130 3.08 -44.10 17.61
N MET A 131 4.38 -43.78 17.69
CA MET A 131 5.42 -44.80 17.59
C MET A 131 5.39 -45.70 18.86
N ASN A 132 5.76 -46.94 18.64
CA ASN A 132 5.84 -47.90 19.72
C ASN A 132 7.12 -48.74 19.58
N THR A 133 7.66 -49.20 20.71
CA THR A 133 8.84 -50.05 20.78
C THR A 133 8.52 -51.56 20.71
N ASP A 134 7.24 -51.93 20.61
CA ASP A 134 6.82 -53.33 20.56
C ASP A 134 7.44 -54.00 19.33
N ILE A 135 7.83 -55.27 19.51
CA ILE A 135 8.37 -56.10 18.43
C ILE A 135 7.34 -56.21 17.29
N GLY A 136 7.76 -55.91 16.06
CA GLY A 136 6.87 -55.94 14.91
C GLY A 136 6.07 -54.68 14.66
N PHE A 137 6.26 -53.61 15.47
CA PHE A 137 5.70 -52.29 15.15
C PHE A 137 6.60 -51.55 14.18
N ASN A 138 6.31 -51.68 12.88
CA ASN A 138 7.07 -51.09 11.80
C ASN A 138 6.43 -49.78 11.37
N VAL A 139 7.28 -48.77 11.01
CA VAL A 139 6.90 -47.47 10.53
C VAL A 139 7.28 -47.35 9.06
N PHE A 140 6.36 -46.95 8.23
CA PHE A 140 6.64 -46.58 6.84
C PHE A 140 6.74 -45.07 6.75
N VAL A 141 7.78 -44.58 6.07
CA VAL A 141 7.93 -43.14 5.76
C VAL A 141 8.03 -42.91 4.28
N ASP A 142 7.28 -41.92 3.80
CA ASP A 142 7.16 -41.57 2.40
C ASP A 142 8.35 -40.71 1.92
N THR A 143 9.56 -41.23 2.06
CA THR A 143 10.79 -40.61 1.56
C THR A 143 11.86 -41.65 1.37
N PRO A 144 12.76 -41.51 0.38
CA PRO A 144 13.97 -42.28 0.32
C PRO A 144 14.82 -42.13 1.58
N ARG A 145 15.60 -43.17 1.88
CA ARG A 145 16.50 -43.13 3.05
C ARG A 145 17.42 -41.93 2.93
N PRO A 146 17.56 -41.11 3.97
CA PRO A 146 18.49 -40.00 4.01
C PRO A 146 19.91 -40.45 3.59
N GLU A 147 20.64 -39.59 2.90
CA GLU A 147 21.98 -39.85 2.34
C GLU A 147 22.02 -40.82 1.14
N SER A 148 20.89 -41.39 0.74
CA SER A 148 20.85 -42.18 -0.50
C SER A 148 20.92 -41.27 -1.74
N GLU A 149 21.32 -41.87 -2.89
CA GLU A 149 21.28 -41.13 -4.18
C GLU A 149 19.87 -40.65 -4.53
N ALA A 150 18.85 -41.46 -4.22
CA ALA A 150 17.45 -41.11 -4.44
C ALA A 150 17.01 -39.89 -3.61
N ALA A 151 17.56 -39.72 -2.40
CA ALA A 151 17.26 -38.59 -1.52
C ALA A 151 17.80 -37.25 -2.07
N LYS A 152 18.84 -37.26 -2.90
CA LYS A 152 19.41 -36.03 -3.49
C LYS A 152 18.44 -35.27 -4.40
N HIS A 153 17.43 -35.95 -4.89
CA HIS A 153 16.42 -35.41 -5.82
C HIS A 153 15.02 -35.29 -5.19
N GLY A 154 14.89 -35.63 -3.91
CA GLY A 154 13.61 -35.63 -3.21
C GLY A 154 13.26 -34.31 -2.55
N GLY A 155 12.02 -34.18 -2.11
CA GLY A 155 11.50 -33.00 -1.41
C GLY A 155 12.11 -32.83 -0.03
N ALA A 156 12.58 -31.64 0.29
CA ALA A 156 13.33 -31.36 1.52
C ALA A 156 12.53 -31.66 2.81
N PHE A 157 11.21 -31.45 2.81
CA PHE A 157 10.38 -31.73 3.98
C PHE A 157 10.21 -33.23 4.22
N ARG A 158 9.95 -34.02 3.18
CA ARG A 158 9.89 -35.47 3.28
C ARG A 158 11.18 -36.05 3.81
N GLN A 159 12.33 -35.60 3.29
CA GLN A 159 13.63 -36.00 3.81
C GLN A 159 13.84 -35.64 5.27
N SER A 160 13.44 -34.43 5.67
CA SER A 160 13.51 -33.99 7.06
C SER A 160 12.72 -34.92 8.00
N TRP A 161 11.55 -35.42 7.58
CA TRP A 161 10.78 -36.39 8.35
C TRP A 161 11.49 -37.72 8.48
N GLY A 162 12.14 -38.19 7.42
CA GLY A 162 12.98 -39.38 7.48
C GLY A 162 14.12 -39.30 8.48
N VAL A 163 14.85 -38.17 8.48
CA VAL A 163 15.91 -37.89 9.47
C VAL A 163 15.35 -37.87 10.87
N GLN A 164 14.22 -37.16 11.09
CA GLN A 164 13.62 -37.11 12.44
C GLN A 164 13.17 -38.47 12.96
N LEU A 165 12.63 -39.33 12.11
CA LEU A 165 12.25 -40.67 12.52
C LEU A 165 13.46 -41.51 12.98
N ILE A 166 14.59 -41.42 12.24
CA ILE A 166 15.84 -42.07 12.66
C ILE A 166 16.30 -41.54 14.01
N GLU A 167 16.26 -40.23 14.22
CA GLU A 167 16.62 -39.64 15.52
C GLU A 167 15.67 -40.06 16.63
N LEU A 168 14.36 -40.08 16.41
CA LEU A 168 13.38 -40.46 17.39
C LEU A 168 13.56 -41.93 17.84
N GLN A 169 13.93 -42.83 16.94
CA GLN A 169 14.23 -44.22 17.29
C GLN A 169 15.40 -44.36 18.28
N LYS A 170 16.35 -43.42 18.25
CA LYS A 170 17.49 -43.44 19.21
C LYS A 170 17.07 -43.16 20.64
N TYR A 171 15.91 -42.59 20.91
CA TYR A 171 15.37 -42.36 22.25
C TYR A 171 14.64 -43.58 22.84
N ALA A 172 14.35 -44.59 22.02
CA ALA A 172 13.74 -45.82 22.51
C ALA A 172 14.78 -46.68 23.20
N GLU A 173 14.41 -47.33 24.30
CA GLU A 173 15.31 -48.22 25.07
C GLU A 173 15.92 -49.34 24.20
N ASN A 174 15.16 -49.82 23.20
CA ASN A 174 15.57 -50.84 22.26
C ASN A 174 15.35 -50.33 20.80
N GLY A 175 15.70 -49.09 20.52
CA GLY A 175 15.48 -48.48 19.22
C GLY A 175 16.19 -49.25 18.11
N ASP A 176 15.47 -49.57 17.07
CA ASP A 176 15.94 -50.29 15.94
C ASP A 176 15.53 -49.59 14.64
N GLU A 177 16.51 -49.00 13.97
CA GLU A 177 16.28 -48.30 12.68
C GLU A 177 15.76 -49.23 11.57
N SER A 178 15.95 -50.54 11.68
CA SER A 178 15.45 -51.53 10.70
C SER A 178 13.93 -51.57 10.64
N ARG A 179 13.24 -51.04 11.67
CA ARG A 179 11.78 -50.90 11.71
C ARG A 179 11.25 -49.74 10.91
N ILE A 180 12.11 -48.81 10.45
CA ILE A 180 11.73 -47.70 9.58
C ILE A 180 11.92 -48.15 8.12
N HIS A 181 10.79 -48.29 7.44
CA HIS A 181 10.74 -48.68 6.05
C HIS A 181 10.68 -47.38 5.18
N PHE A 182 11.77 -47.09 4.52
CA PHE A 182 11.86 -45.91 3.62
C PHE A 182 11.26 -46.22 2.26
N ASN A 183 10.55 -45.28 1.69
CA ASN A 183 10.02 -45.43 0.35
C ASN A 183 11.15 -45.33 -0.70
N SER A 184 11.17 -46.27 -1.65
CA SER A 184 12.12 -46.22 -2.75
C SER A 184 11.78 -45.11 -3.76
N THR A 185 10.52 -44.74 -3.85
CA THR A 185 10.00 -43.76 -4.80
C THR A 185 9.20 -42.71 -4.04
N GLU A 186 9.75 -41.51 -3.96
CA GLU A 186 9.12 -40.39 -3.25
C GLU A 186 7.71 -40.10 -3.80
N GLY A 187 6.78 -39.83 -2.89
CA GLY A 187 5.42 -39.43 -3.23
C GLY A 187 4.54 -40.55 -3.76
N HIS A 188 4.98 -41.81 -3.72
CA HIS A 188 4.13 -42.97 -4.00
C HIS A 188 3.76 -43.69 -2.71
N ILE A 189 2.56 -44.18 -2.63
CA ILE A 189 2.13 -45.05 -1.55
C ILE A 189 2.03 -46.47 -2.11
N PRO A 190 2.77 -47.43 -1.55
CA PRO A 190 2.66 -48.81 -1.95
C PRO A 190 1.24 -49.35 -1.81
N SER A 191 0.94 -50.41 -2.51
CA SER A 191 -0.35 -51.11 -2.39
C SER A 191 -0.61 -51.57 -0.97
N ALA A 192 -1.89 -51.73 -0.61
CA ALA A 192 -2.31 -52.19 0.68
C ALA A 192 -1.66 -53.55 1.05
N ASP A 193 -1.51 -54.46 0.09
CA ASP A 193 -0.86 -55.77 0.24
C ASP A 193 0.66 -55.65 0.52
N GLU A 194 1.33 -54.71 -0.09
CA GLU A 194 2.77 -54.48 0.17
C GLU A 194 3.02 -53.93 1.55
N LEU A 195 2.24 -52.90 1.97
CA LEU A 195 2.29 -52.37 3.34
C LEU A 195 2.00 -53.45 4.38
N GLN A 196 1.03 -54.32 4.09
CA GLN A 196 0.68 -55.47 4.93
C GLN A 196 1.84 -56.47 5.03
N LYS A 197 2.50 -56.82 3.92
CA LYS A 197 3.65 -57.73 3.88
C LYS A 197 4.84 -57.21 4.68
N LEU A 198 5.08 -55.91 4.64
CA LEU A 198 6.10 -55.21 5.44
C LEU A 198 5.74 -55.13 6.94
N GLY A 199 4.55 -55.56 7.33
CA GLY A 199 4.08 -55.50 8.72
C GLY A 199 3.95 -54.07 9.23
N ILE A 200 3.69 -53.11 8.38
CA ILE A 200 3.57 -51.69 8.74
C ILE A 200 2.40 -51.51 9.72
N LYS A 201 2.64 -50.75 10.80
CA LYS A 201 1.63 -50.35 11.79
C LYS A 201 1.40 -48.85 11.78
N LEU A 202 2.41 -48.04 11.38
CA LEU A 202 2.31 -46.59 11.27
C LEU A 202 2.81 -46.14 9.92
N PHE A 203 1.95 -45.49 9.13
CA PHE A 203 2.30 -44.75 7.95
C PHE A 203 2.54 -43.29 8.31
N VAL A 204 3.68 -42.71 7.85
CA VAL A 204 4.03 -41.33 8.02
C VAL A 204 4.30 -40.69 6.65
N GLY A 205 3.51 -39.70 6.25
CA GLY A 205 3.62 -39.08 4.97
C GLY A 205 3.31 -37.60 4.93
N VAL A 206 3.68 -36.96 3.80
CA VAL A 206 3.46 -35.54 3.54
C VAL A 206 2.36 -35.39 2.49
N GLY A 207 1.23 -34.85 2.86
CA GLY A 207 0.09 -34.71 1.94
C GLY A 207 0.38 -33.80 0.76
N HIS A 208 1.13 -32.71 1.01
CA HIS A 208 1.63 -31.83 -0.05
C HIS A 208 3.05 -31.36 0.26
N GLU A 209 3.99 -31.80 -0.59
CA GLU A 209 5.40 -31.41 -0.49
C GLU A 209 5.64 -30.07 -1.19
N THR A 210 5.83 -29.01 -0.40
CA THR A 210 5.89 -27.64 -0.91
C THR A 210 7.23 -27.26 -1.54
N THR A 211 8.29 -28.02 -1.35
CA THR A 211 9.57 -27.78 -2.02
C THR A 211 9.56 -28.28 -3.46
N GLY A 212 8.99 -29.46 -3.68
CA GLY A 212 8.81 -30.07 -4.98
C GLY A 212 7.44 -29.80 -5.65
N ALA A 213 6.52 -29.12 -4.97
CA ALA A 213 5.15 -28.85 -5.42
C ALA A 213 4.34 -30.12 -5.76
N THR A 214 4.64 -31.23 -5.07
CA THR A 214 4.04 -32.55 -5.33
C THR A 214 3.01 -32.94 -4.27
N THR A 215 2.01 -33.69 -4.67
CA THR A 215 1.05 -34.35 -3.81
C THR A 215 0.94 -35.82 -4.17
N TYR A 216 0.21 -36.62 -3.40
CA TYR A 216 -0.12 -37.98 -3.79
C TYR A 216 -1.09 -38.00 -4.96
N ALA A 217 -0.91 -38.93 -5.90
CA ALA A 217 -1.98 -39.27 -6.82
C ALA A 217 -3.17 -39.85 -6.05
N GLU A 218 -4.36 -39.73 -6.60
CA GLU A 218 -5.56 -40.24 -5.91
C GLU A 218 -5.49 -41.77 -5.68
N GLU A 219 -4.85 -42.52 -6.59
CA GLU A 219 -4.62 -43.96 -6.46
C GLU A 219 -3.75 -44.28 -5.23
N ASP A 220 -2.68 -43.51 -5.01
CA ASP A 220 -1.83 -43.66 -3.82
C ASP A 220 -2.65 -43.51 -2.53
N VAL A 221 -3.53 -42.48 -2.50
CA VAL A 221 -4.39 -42.26 -1.34
C VAL A 221 -5.38 -43.40 -1.14
N ARG A 222 -5.93 -43.95 -2.19
CA ARG A 222 -6.79 -45.14 -2.14
C ARG A 222 -6.05 -46.34 -1.56
N ASN A 223 -4.80 -46.60 -1.96
CA ASN A 223 -3.95 -47.65 -1.40
C ASN A 223 -3.81 -47.50 0.12
N LEU A 224 -3.57 -46.26 0.60
CA LEU A 224 -3.48 -45.98 2.03
C LEU A 224 -4.77 -46.26 2.75
N LEU A 225 -5.93 -45.81 2.21
CA LEU A 225 -7.24 -46.00 2.81
C LEU A 225 -7.64 -47.49 2.83
N GLU A 226 -7.28 -48.26 1.80
CA GLU A 226 -7.49 -49.70 1.74
C GLU A 226 -6.66 -50.40 2.79
N TRP A 227 -5.35 -50.04 2.92
CA TRP A 227 -4.50 -50.60 3.94
C TRP A 227 -5.01 -50.35 5.36
N ILE A 228 -5.49 -49.14 5.64
CA ILE A 228 -6.11 -48.82 6.93
C ILE A 228 -7.35 -49.71 7.16
N ALA A 229 -8.13 -49.95 6.11
CA ALA A 229 -9.34 -50.76 6.20
C ALA A 229 -9.09 -52.26 6.48
N LEU A 230 -7.89 -52.77 6.13
CA LEU A 230 -7.52 -54.16 6.43
C LEU A 230 -7.43 -54.46 7.92
N ASP A 231 -6.96 -53.51 8.74
CA ASP A 231 -6.89 -53.62 10.21
C ASP A 231 -7.06 -52.24 10.85
N PRO A 232 -8.29 -51.69 10.90
CA PRO A 232 -8.57 -50.35 11.38
C PRO A 232 -8.11 -50.06 12.81
N VAL A 233 -7.88 -51.10 13.60
CA VAL A 233 -7.46 -50.98 15.00
C VAL A 233 -5.94 -50.78 15.13
N ASN A 234 -5.14 -51.41 14.26
CA ASN A 234 -3.71 -51.45 14.38
C ASN A 234 -2.97 -50.74 13.23
N HIS A 235 -3.68 -50.32 12.16
CA HIS A 235 -3.11 -49.56 11.09
C HIS A 235 -3.38 -48.08 11.29
N HIS A 236 -2.34 -47.31 11.53
CA HIS A 236 -2.40 -45.88 11.80
C HIS A 236 -1.69 -45.10 10.71
N ALA A 237 -2.23 -43.97 10.33
CA ALA A 237 -1.59 -43.05 9.42
C ALA A 237 -1.48 -41.64 10.03
N VAL A 238 -0.31 -41.02 9.89
CA VAL A 238 -0.06 -39.60 10.16
C VAL A 238 0.26 -38.92 8.86
N ILE A 239 -0.54 -37.93 8.51
CA ILE A 239 -0.32 -37.08 7.34
C ILE A 239 0.09 -35.68 7.81
N ASP A 240 1.22 -35.21 7.33
CA ASP A 240 1.55 -33.81 7.39
C ASP A 240 0.59 -33.01 6.50
N ALA A 241 -0.35 -32.34 7.13
CA ALA A 241 -1.36 -31.53 6.47
C ALA A 241 -1.01 -30.05 6.43
N THR A 242 0.26 -29.70 6.64
CA THR A 242 0.77 -28.31 6.66
C THR A 242 0.28 -27.46 5.47
N SER A 243 0.20 -28.04 4.30
CA SER A 243 -0.21 -27.34 3.07
C SER A 243 -1.22 -28.18 2.25
N THR A 244 -1.99 -29.01 2.92
CA THR A 244 -2.86 -30.01 2.29
C THR A 244 -4.34 -29.65 2.45
N LEU A 245 -4.78 -29.34 3.67
CA LEU A 245 -6.19 -29.00 3.93
C LEU A 245 -6.58 -27.71 3.18
N GLY A 246 -7.69 -27.79 2.44
CA GLY A 246 -8.12 -26.71 1.55
C GLY A 246 -7.39 -26.65 0.19
N ALA A 247 -6.49 -27.64 -0.10
CA ALA A 247 -5.78 -27.77 -1.35
C ALA A 247 -5.56 -29.24 -1.77
N MET A 248 -6.47 -30.12 -1.38
CA MET A 248 -6.44 -31.55 -1.76
C MET A 248 -7.05 -31.74 -3.15
N PRO A 249 -6.29 -32.20 -4.14
CA PRO A 249 -6.79 -32.34 -5.52
C PRO A 249 -7.52 -33.68 -5.77
N TRP A 250 -7.94 -34.37 -4.72
CA TRP A 250 -8.60 -35.67 -4.79
C TRP A 250 -10.12 -35.52 -4.79
N ALA A 251 -10.83 -36.58 -5.19
CA ALA A 251 -12.29 -36.63 -5.11
C ALA A 251 -12.79 -36.35 -3.69
N GLU A 252 -13.96 -35.69 -3.57
CA GLU A 252 -14.48 -35.21 -2.28
C GLU A 252 -14.69 -36.34 -1.26
N ASP A 253 -15.13 -37.50 -1.70
CA ASP A 253 -15.29 -38.67 -0.85
C ASP A 253 -13.95 -39.22 -0.32
N ILE A 254 -12.88 -39.11 -1.11
CA ILE A 254 -11.51 -39.47 -0.70
C ILE A 254 -11.01 -38.48 0.34
N VAL A 255 -11.18 -37.16 0.11
CA VAL A 255 -10.83 -36.12 1.08
C VAL A 255 -11.52 -36.38 2.43
N GLN A 256 -12.82 -36.67 2.43
CA GLN A 256 -13.56 -36.98 3.64
C GLN A 256 -13.02 -38.22 4.36
N GLN A 257 -12.67 -39.29 3.62
CA GLN A 257 -12.08 -40.47 4.19
C GLN A 257 -10.69 -40.25 4.80
N VAL A 258 -9.85 -39.43 4.15
CA VAL A 258 -8.54 -39.05 4.71
C VAL A 258 -8.71 -38.30 6.03
N VAL A 259 -9.60 -37.30 6.06
CA VAL A 259 -9.91 -36.53 7.27
C VAL A 259 -10.46 -37.43 8.40
N ALA A 260 -11.22 -38.43 8.04
CA ALA A 260 -11.86 -39.33 9.01
C ALA A 260 -10.91 -40.45 9.55
N LYS A 261 -10.03 -40.99 8.69
CA LYS A 261 -9.29 -42.22 8.97
C LYS A 261 -7.78 -42.00 9.25
N CYS A 262 -7.24 -40.77 8.95
CA CYS A 262 -5.86 -40.43 9.22
C CYS A 262 -5.75 -39.46 10.39
N SER A 263 -4.68 -39.54 11.14
CA SER A 263 -4.27 -38.49 12.06
C SER A 263 -3.60 -37.39 11.24
N LEU A 264 -4.05 -36.15 11.42
CA LEU A 264 -3.55 -35.01 10.62
C LEU A 264 -2.89 -34.01 11.55
N PHE A 265 -1.65 -33.60 11.22
CA PHE A 265 -1.06 -32.50 11.91
C PHE A 265 -0.93 -31.26 11.01
N MET A 266 -1.12 -30.09 11.59
CA MET A 266 -1.11 -28.82 10.85
C MET A 266 -0.60 -27.68 11.73
N PRO A 267 0.44 -26.94 11.30
CA PRO A 267 0.87 -25.72 11.97
C PRO A 267 -0.02 -24.55 11.56
N PHE A 268 -0.13 -23.56 12.45
CA PHE A 268 -0.99 -22.39 12.24
C PHE A 268 -0.57 -21.55 11.03
N GLN A 269 0.74 -21.30 10.85
CA GLN A 269 1.22 -20.36 9.84
C GLN A 269 0.93 -20.72 8.38
N LYS A 270 0.55 -21.97 8.09
CA LYS A 270 0.25 -22.43 6.71
C LYS A 270 -1.15 -23.01 6.58
N ALA A 271 -1.42 -24.12 7.28
CA ALA A 271 -2.69 -24.83 7.17
C ALA A 271 -3.90 -24.01 7.61
N ILE A 272 -3.74 -23.19 8.63
CA ILE A 272 -4.78 -22.30 9.14
C ILE A 272 -4.60 -20.88 8.56
N GLY A 273 -3.35 -20.46 8.34
CA GLY A 273 -2.98 -19.13 7.84
C GLY A 273 -2.83 -18.08 8.95
N GLY A 274 -2.75 -18.52 10.21
CA GLY A 274 -2.63 -17.66 11.38
C GLY A 274 -1.20 -17.47 11.89
N THR A 275 -1.10 -17.02 13.13
CA THR A 275 0.18 -16.73 13.80
C THR A 275 1.04 -17.99 13.95
N ALA A 276 2.32 -17.91 13.58
CA ALA A 276 3.28 -18.99 13.76
C ALA A 276 3.53 -19.33 15.24
N GLY A 277 4.05 -20.54 15.49
CA GLY A 277 4.44 -20.98 16.83
C GLY A 277 3.45 -21.95 17.48
N TYR A 278 2.40 -22.37 16.77
CA TYR A 278 1.41 -23.34 17.23
C TYR A 278 1.13 -24.38 16.16
N PHE A 279 0.67 -25.55 16.59
CA PHE A 279 0.18 -26.60 15.72
C PHE A 279 -1.05 -27.30 16.34
N ILE A 280 -1.83 -27.95 15.48
CA ILE A 280 -2.91 -28.85 15.85
C ILE A 280 -2.55 -30.25 15.37
N VAL A 281 -2.92 -31.24 16.15
CA VAL A 281 -2.97 -32.65 15.72
C VAL A 281 -4.39 -33.16 15.94
N SER A 282 -5.03 -33.65 14.89
CA SER A 282 -6.29 -34.39 14.96
C SER A 282 -6.01 -35.86 14.99
N PHE A 283 -6.40 -36.55 16.05
CA PHE A 283 -6.23 -38.01 16.24
C PHE A 283 -7.54 -38.74 15.99
N THR A 284 -7.47 -39.83 15.24
CA THR A 284 -8.58 -40.79 15.17
C THR A 284 -8.80 -41.48 16.48
N PRO A 285 -9.99 -42.10 16.77
CA PRO A 285 -10.23 -42.86 18.01
C PRO A 285 -9.19 -43.97 18.27
N GLN A 286 -8.83 -44.71 17.22
CA GLN A 286 -7.84 -45.81 17.31
C GLN A 286 -6.41 -45.26 17.58
N ALA A 287 -6.07 -44.13 17.01
CA ALA A 287 -4.80 -43.46 17.31
C ALA A 287 -4.75 -42.94 18.76
N LEU A 288 -5.87 -42.49 19.30
CA LEU A 288 -5.95 -42.09 20.73
C LEU A 288 -5.67 -43.24 21.69
N ASP A 289 -6.16 -44.44 21.39
CA ASP A 289 -5.87 -45.65 22.20
C ASP A 289 -4.35 -45.91 22.21
N LEU A 290 -3.67 -45.70 21.10
CA LEU A 290 -2.22 -45.83 21.03
C LEU A 290 -1.51 -44.68 21.75
N VAL A 291 -1.99 -43.45 21.66
CA VAL A 291 -1.49 -42.31 22.45
C VAL A 291 -1.56 -42.60 23.95
N GLU A 292 -2.68 -43.10 24.44
CA GLU A 292 -2.84 -43.44 25.86
C GLU A 292 -1.84 -44.47 26.33
N LYS A 293 -1.60 -45.52 25.54
CA LYS A 293 -0.58 -46.56 25.84
C LYS A 293 0.81 -45.94 25.88
N ASN A 294 1.19 -45.15 24.89
CA ASN A 294 2.54 -44.63 24.73
C ASN A 294 2.89 -43.52 25.70
N VAL A 295 1.92 -42.68 26.10
CA VAL A 295 2.12 -41.64 27.11
C VAL A 295 2.65 -42.17 28.44
N ASN A 296 2.24 -43.39 28.80
CA ASN A 296 2.61 -44.05 30.05
C ASN A 296 3.64 -45.17 29.89
N ASN A 297 4.14 -45.39 28.65
CA ASN A 297 5.12 -46.45 28.37
C ASN A 297 6.53 -46.03 28.87
N PRO A 298 7.14 -46.70 29.88
CA PRO A 298 8.45 -46.34 30.37
C PRO A 298 9.58 -46.63 29.36
N ALA A 299 9.37 -47.58 28.45
CA ALA A 299 10.30 -47.88 27.36
C ALA A 299 10.27 -46.85 26.21
N TRP A 300 9.27 -45.95 26.22
CA TRP A 300 9.11 -44.85 25.25
C TRP A 300 8.90 -43.55 26.00
N ALA A 301 9.99 -42.97 26.52
CA ALA A 301 9.95 -41.81 27.39
C ALA A 301 9.71 -40.53 26.56
N ILE A 302 8.47 -40.05 26.51
CA ILE A 302 8.14 -38.78 25.89
C ILE A 302 8.56 -37.61 26.79
N PRO A 303 9.39 -36.66 26.33
CA PRO A 303 9.76 -35.48 27.11
C PRO A 303 8.53 -34.73 27.61
N ARG A 304 8.56 -34.27 28.86
CA ARG A 304 7.40 -33.63 29.51
C ARG A 304 6.83 -32.48 28.70
N GLN A 305 7.71 -31.70 28.05
CA GLN A 305 7.31 -30.53 27.24
C GLN A 305 6.55 -30.89 25.98
N LEU A 306 6.73 -32.10 25.47
CA LEU A 306 6.08 -32.62 24.26
C LEU A 306 4.93 -33.58 24.58
N LYS A 307 4.79 -33.95 25.84
CA LYS A 307 3.84 -34.97 26.28
C LYS A 307 2.39 -34.47 26.26
N LEU A 308 1.58 -35.07 25.41
CA LEU A 308 0.14 -34.88 25.41
C LEU A 308 -0.46 -35.79 26.52
N ALA A 309 -0.84 -35.20 27.63
CA ALA A 309 -1.40 -36.01 28.76
C ALA A 309 -2.90 -36.19 28.54
N LEU A 310 -3.30 -37.43 28.20
CA LEU A 310 -4.68 -37.89 28.39
C LEU A 310 -4.76 -38.52 29.75
N PRO A 311 -5.59 -38.02 30.68
CA PRO A 311 -5.84 -38.72 31.94
C PRO A 311 -6.69 -39.97 31.69
N ALA A 312 -6.27 -41.12 32.20
CA ALA A 312 -6.98 -42.40 32.04
C ALA A 312 -8.38 -42.41 32.69
N ASP A 313 -8.61 -41.49 33.62
CA ASP A 313 -9.84 -41.39 34.42
C ASP A 313 -10.51 -40.03 34.38
N GLY A 314 -10.09 -39.18 33.44
CA GLY A 314 -10.55 -37.78 33.35
C GLY A 314 -10.01 -36.86 34.44
N GLN A 315 -9.06 -37.34 35.27
CA GLN A 315 -8.39 -36.56 36.31
C GLN A 315 -6.97 -36.20 35.87
N LEU A 316 -6.55 -34.97 36.13
CA LEU A 316 -5.19 -34.51 35.82
C LEU A 316 -4.17 -35.13 36.76
N PRO A 317 -3.03 -35.64 36.25
CA PRO A 317 -1.96 -36.21 37.07
C PRO A 317 -1.15 -35.17 37.84
N ILE A 318 -1.75 -34.08 38.31
CA ILE A 318 -1.08 -33.03 39.08
C ILE A 318 -1.67 -33.01 40.48
N SER A 319 -0.87 -33.48 41.42
CA SER A 319 -1.13 -33.35 42.84
C SER A 319 -1.34 -31.87 43.21
N GLY A 320 -2.54 -31.50 43.54
CA GLY A 320 -2.85 -30.22 44.12
C GLY A 320 -4.04 -29.53 43.46
N LYS A 321 -5.02 -29.35 44.22
CA LYS A 321 -6.32 -28.70 44.17
C LYS A 321 -6.65 -27.62 43.13
N ARG A 322 -6.04 -27.60 41.96
CA ARG A 322 -6.41 -26.71 40.87
C ARG A 322 -6.66 -27.49 39.60
N SER A 323 -7.91 -27.61 39.23
CA SER A 323 -8.30 -27.98 37.89
C SER A 323 -7.71 -26.95 36.91
N LEU A 324 -6.89 -27.38 35.99
CA LEU A 324 -6.51 -26.57 34.85
C LEU A 324 -7.71 -26.52 33.93
N ALA A 325 -8.27 -25.35 33.72
CA ALA A 325 -9.52 -25.21 33.04
C ALA A 325 -9.42 -25.45 31.50
N ALA A 326 -8.23 -25.24 30.88
CA ALA A 326 -7.98 -25.57 29.49
C ALA A 326 -6.96 -26.70 29.36
N GLY A 327 -7.29 -27.72 28.61
CA GLY A 327 -6.45 -28.90 28.36
C GLY A 327 -5.85 -28.89 26.95
N PRO A 328 -4.87 -29.78 26.67
CA PRO A 328 -4.31 -29.91 25.34
C PRO A 328 -5.27 -30.52 24.31
N PHE A 329 -6.28 -31.26 24.74
CA PHE A 329 -7.23 -31.95 23.85
C PHE A 329 -8.60 -31.30 23.84
N TYR A 330 -9.17 -31.14 22.65
CA TYR A 330 -10.57 -30.81 22.45
C TYR A 330 -11.38 -32.07 22.17
N ASP A 331 -12.43 -32.31 22.94
CA ASP A 331 -13.43 -33.37 22.73
C ASP A 331 -14.69 -32.76 22.11
N PRO A 332 -14.90 -32.90 20.80
CA PRO A 332 -16.05 -32.30 20.13
C PRO A 332 -17.38 -32.97 20.50
N SER A 333 -17.36 -34.20 21.02
CA SER A 333 -18.58 -34.86 21.48
C SER A 333 -19.15 -34.26 22.77
N LYS A 334 -18.34 -33.59 23.54
CA LYS A 334 -18.68 -32.92 24.81
C LYS A 334 -18.50 -31.39 24.72
N GLU A 335 -18.00 -30.90 23.65
CA GLU A 335 -17.64 -29.49 23.44
C GLU A 335 -16.77 -28.94 24.59
N GLN A 336 -15.76 -29.69 25.00
CA GLN A 336 -14.89 -29.31 26.11
C GLN A 336 -13.42 -29.61 25.85
N MET A 337 -12.55 -28.87 26.56
CA MET A 337 -11.13 -29.19 26.64
C MET A 337 -10.85 -30.24 27.72
N ILE A 338 -9.96 -31.20 27.41
CA ILE A 338 -9.57 -32.28 28.31
C ILE A 338 -8.06 -32.19 28.56
N GLY A 339 -7.66 -32.37 29.81
CA GLY A 339 -6.26 -32.37 30.24
C GLY A 339 -5.76 -30.97 30.61
N GLY A 340 -4.47 -30.83 30.86
CA GLY A 340 -3.84 -29.57 31.27
C GLY A 340 -2.84 -29.02 30.27
N ILE A 341 -2.83 -27.72 30.06
CA ILE A 341 -1.81 -27.03 29.27
C ILE A 341 -0.52 -26.94 30.10
N ILE A 342 0.57 -27.46 29.53
CA ILE A 342 1.87 -27.47 30.18
C ILE A 342 2.62 -26.15 29.96
N ASN A 343 2.44 -25.54 28.80
CA ASN A 343 3.14 -24.34 28.36
C ASN A 343 2.21 -23.14 28.19
N THR A 344 2.74 -21.92 28.33
CA THR A 344 2.04 -20.68 28.11
C THR A 344 1.83 -20.43 26.60
N PHE A 345 0.64 -20.00 26.21
CA PHE A 345 0.28 -19.65 24.85
C PHE A 345 -0.19 -18.20 24.77
N SER A 346 -0.25 -17.65 23.58
CA SER A 346 -0.80 -16.32 23.34
C SER A 346 -2.31 -16.41 23.16
N THR A 347 -3.04 -15.89 24.12
CA THR A 347 -4.51 -15.89 24.10
C THR A 347 -5.05 -15.04 22.96
N ILE A 348 -4.39 -13.91 22.67
CA ILE A 348 -4.78 -13.05 21.54
C ILE A 348 -4.63 -13.75 20.18
N ALA A 349 -3.53 -14.50 19.96
CA ALA A 349 -3.34 -15.25 18.72
C ALA A 349 -4.42 -16.31 18.49
N PHE A 350 -4.93 -16.90 19.55
CA PHE A 350 -6.02 -17.88 19.48
C PHE A 350 -7.37 -17.22 19.21
N ALA A 351 -7.62 -16.05 19.81
CA ALA A 351 -8.82 -15.26 19.50
C ALA A 351 -8.81 -14.75 18.05
N GLU A 352 -7.67 -14.27 17.55
CA GLU A 352 -7.49 -13.90 16.15
C GLU A 352 -7.72 -15.06 15.20
N THR A 353 -7.28 -16.26 15.56
CA THR A 353 -7.53 -17.47 14.77
C THR A 353 -9.01 -17.78 14.68
N THR A 354 -9.73 -17.73 15.79
CA THR A 354 -11.19 -17.93 15.82
C THR A 354 -11.91 -16.93 14.91
N PHE A 355 -11.64 -15.66 15.11
CA PHE A 355 -12.22 -14.58 14.31
C PHE A 355 -11.89 -14.73 12.82
N GLY A 356 -10.62 -15.07 12.52
CA GLY A 356 -10.16 -15.30 11.15
C GLY A 356 -10.92 -16.42 10.44
N LEU A 357 -11.15 -17.54 11.10
CA LEU A 357 -11.94 -18.66 10.55
C LEU A 357 -13.39 -18.26 10.27
N LEU A 358 -14.06 -17.61 11.22
CA LEU A 358 -15.43 -17.12 11.05
C LEU A 358 -15.54 -16.09 9.91
N SER A 359 -14.56 -15.20 9.77
CA SER A 359 -14.53 -14.22 8.69
C SER A 359 -14.26 -14.87 7.35
N SER A 360 -13.39 -15.88 7.30
CA SER A 360 -13.07 -16.61 6.07
C SER A 360 -14.25 -17.47 5.60
N GLU A 361 -14.96 -18.11 6.51
CA GLU A 361 -16.18 -18.84 6.17
C GLU A 361 -17.23 -17.92 5.53
N LYS A 362 -17.39 -16.72 6.05
CA LYS A 362 -18.28 -15.71 5.51
C LYS A 362 -17.86 -15.21 4.13
N LYS A 363 -16.54 -15.04 3.88
CA LYS A 363 -16.01 -14.46 2.62
C LYS A 363 -15.76 -15.47 1.52
N VAL A 364 -15.31 -16.67 1.87
CA VAL A 364 -14.82 -17.68 0.95
C VAL A 364 -15.71 -18.92 0.95
N GLY A 365 -16.39 -19.21 2.05
CA GLY A 365 -17.16 -20.42 2.28
C GLY A 365 -16.39 -21.44 3.13
N SER A 366 -16.86 -22.70 3.07
CA SER A 366 -16.30 -23.83 3.80
C SER A 366 -14.90 -24.26 3.31
N VAL A 367 -14.26 -25.16 4.01
CA VAL A 367 -13.02 -25.81 3.55
C VAL A 367 -13.19 -26.49 2.19
N ARG A 368 -14.37 -26.97 1.85
CA ARG A 368 -14.69 -27.57 0.54
C ARG A 368 -14.67 -26.51 -0.57
N ASP A 369 -15.20 -25.32 -0.30
CA ASP A 369 -15.18 -24.20 -1.26
C ASP A 369 -13.74 -23.71 -1.44
N LEU A 370 -12.97 -23.64 -0.35
CA LEU A 370 -11.55 -23.34 -0.41
C LEU A 370 -10.80 -24.36 -1.28
N ASN A 371 -11.09 -25.65 -1.10
CA ASN A 371 -10.49 -26.73 -1.88
C ASN A 371 -10.82 -26.63 -3.38
N LYS A 372 -12.09 -26.37 -3.72
CA LYS A 372 -12.53 -26.14 -5.11
C LYS A 372 -11.79 -24.97 -5.75
N ARG A 373 -11.61 -23.88 -5.00
CA ARG A 373 -10.84 -22.72 -5.48
C ARG A 373 -9.36 -23.03 -5.68
N SER A 374 -8.74 -23.80 -4.80
CA SER A 374 -7.36 -24.26 -4.98
C SER A 374 -7.19 -25.10 -6.25
N ILE A 375 -8.14 -25.98 -6.53
CA ILE A 375 -8.16 -26.78 -7.77
C ILE A 375 -8.33 -25.88 -9.01
N ALA A 376 -9.24 -24.89 -8.93
CA ALA A 376 -9.44 -23.93 -10.01
C ALA A 376 -8.18 -23.08 -10.27
N ASN A 377 -7.48 -22.64 -9.23
CA ASN A 377 -6.22 -21.91 -9.35
C ASN A 377 -5.14 -22.77 -10.01
N ARG A 378 -5.04 -24.06 -9.66
CA ARG A 378 -4.14 -24.99 -10.35
C ARG A 378 -4.48 -25.11 -11.85
N ALA A 379 -5.74 -25.28 -12.18
CA ALA A 379 -6.19 -25.35 -13.57
C ALA A 379 -5.86 -24.07 -14.35
N GLU A 380 -5.97 -22.90 -13.72
CA GLU A 380 -5.58 -21.63 -14.32
C GLU A 380 -4.06 -21.57 -14.60
N VAL A 381 -3.23 -22.03 -13.66
CA VAL A 381 -1.77 -22.14 -13.89
C VAL A 381 -1.48 -23.05 -15.09
N GLU A 382 -2.13 -24.22 -15.17
CA GLU A 382 -1.96 -25.15 -16.26
C GLU A 382 -2.39 -24.56 -17.61
N ARG A 383 -3.50 -23.80 -17.64
CA ARG A 383 -3.96 -23.07 -18.82
C ARG A 383 -2.94 -22.00 -19.22
N TRP A 384 -2.52 -21.14 -18.27
CA TRP A 384 -1.58 -20.05 -18.52
C TRP A 384 -0.25 -20.59 -19.10
N VAL A 385 0.33 -21.64 -18.51
CA VAL A 385 1.56 -22.27 -19.01
C VAL A 385 1.39 -22.84 -20.41
N ALA A 386 0.22 -23.39 -20.74
CA ALA A 386 -0.06 -23.88 -22.09
C ALA A 386 -0.09 -22.76 -23.15
N GLU A 387 -0.44 -21.54 -22.76
CA GLU A 387 -0.47 -20.36 -23.62
C GLU A 387 0.89 -19.63 -23.69
N HIS A 388 1.80 -19.89 -22.74
CA HIS A 388 3.10 -19.24 -22.59
C HIS A 388 4.27 -20.24 -22.71
N PRO A 389 4.73 -20.58 -23.94
CA PRO A 389 5.71 -21.64 -24.19
C PRO A 389 7.11 -21.38 -23.59
N LEU A 390 7.38 -20.15 -23.17
CA LEU A 390 8.57 -19.80 -22.39
C LEU A 390 8.62 -20.57 -21.06
N PHE A 391 7.48 -21.00 -20.53
CA PHE A 391 7.38 -21.68 -19.24
C PHE A 391 6.90 -23.12 -19.38
N ALA A 392 7.37 -23.97 -18.48
CA ALA A 392 6.87 -25.31 -18.30
C ALA A 392 6.61 -25.61 -16.82
N LEU A 393 5.72 -26.54 -16.54
CA LEU A 393 5.48 -27.01 -15.18
C LEU A 393 6.65 -27.86 -14.68
N GLY A 394 7.13 -27.56 -13.48
CA GLY A 394 8.22 -28.32 -12.87
C GLY A 394 7.84 -29.76 -12.51
N VAL A 395 6.55 -30.01 -12.22
CA VAL A 395 5.99 -31.36 -11.99
C VAL A 395 5.35 -31.86 -13.28
N GLU A 396 5.96 -32.82 -13.93
CA GLU A 396 5.51 -33.34 -15.23
C GLU A 396 4.24 -34.18 -15.11
N ASP A 397 4.20 -35.10 -14.14
CA ASP A 397 3.02 -35.92 -13.86
C ASP A 397 1.84 -35.09 -13.31
N SER A 398 0.80 -34.93 -14.11
CA SER A 398 -0.38 -34.14 -13.75
C SER A 398 -1.13 -34.69 -12.55
N SER A 399 -1.08 -36.01 -12.30
CA SER A 399 -1.73 -36.63 -11.15
C SER A 399 -1.08 -36.29 -9.80
N ARG A 400 0.17 -35.80 -9.87
CA ARG A 400 0.99 -35.46 -8.71
C ARG A 400 1.19 -33.97 -8.49
N ARG A 401 0.58 -33.14 -9.32
CA ARG A 401 0.63 -31.68 -9.14
C ARG A 401 -0.19 -31.23 -7.96
N GLY A 402 0.44 -30.51 -7.06
CA GLY A 402 -0.24 -29.92 -5.91
C GLY A 402 -1.17 -28.76 -6.29
N ALA A 403 -2.17 -28.49 -5.47
CA ALA A 403 -3.05 -27.33 -5.60
C ALA A 403 -2.71 -26.20 -4.59
N ALA A 404 -1.65 -26.37 -3.81
CA ALA A 404 -1.17 -25.37 -2.86
C ALA A 404 0.01 -24.57 -3.42
N VAL A 405 0.93 -25.23 -4.11
CA VAL A 405 2.17 -24.65 -4.66
C VAL A 405 2.37 -25.18 -6.07
N THR A 406 2.93 -24.37 -6.95
CA THR A 406 3.39 -24.75 -8.29
C THR A 406 4.87 -24.44 -8.46
N LEU A 407 5.54 -25.22 -9.28
CA LEU A 407 6.90 -24.98 -9.77
C LEU A 407 6.86 -24.68 -11.26
N LEU A 408 7.60 -23.67 -11.69
CA LEU A 408 7.80 -23.33 -13.08
C LEU A 408 9.29 -23.50 -13.46
N LYS A 409 9.51 -24.06 -14.65
CA LYS A 409 10.79 -24.04 -15.37
C LYS A 409 10.70 -22.99 -16.46
N VAL A 410 11.80 -22.31 -16.74
CA VAL A 410 11.92 -21.42 -17.90
C VAL A 410 12.60 -22.20 -19.03
N ASN A 411 11.92 -22.30 -20.16
CA ASN A 411 12.39 -22.97 -21.36
C ASN A 411 12.75 -21.95 -22.46
N ASP A 412 13.68 -21.04 -22.14
CA ASP A 412 14.14 -20.06 -23.13
C ASP A 412 15.09 -20.73 -24.11
N ALA A 413 14.59 -21.04 -25.33
CA ALA A 413 15.36 -21.71 -26.38
C ALA A 413 16.59 -20.92 -26.86
N ASP A 414 16.58 -19.60 -26.60
CA ASP A 414 17.68 -18.72 -26.96
C ASP A 414 18.82 -18.76 -25.94
N ILE A 415 18.58 -19.18 -24.69
CA ILE A 415 19.55 -19.18 -23.60
C ILE A 415 20.09 -20.60 -23.36
N ASN A 416 21.18 -20.95 -24.04
CA ASN A 416 21.81 -22.26 -23.90
C ASN A 416 22.92 -22.33 -22.83
N ASP A 417 23.35 -21.18 -22.30
CA ASP A 417 24.37 -21.09 -21.25
C ASP A 417 23.71 -21.16 -19.87
N ALA A 418 24.00 -22.19 -19.11
CA ALA A 418 23.42 -22.42 -17.78
C ALA A 418 23.79 -21.31 -16.77
N GLY A 419 24.95 -20.69 -16.90
CA GLY A 419 25.39 -19.58 -16.04
C GLY A 419 24.59 -18.31 -16.33
N LEU A 420 24.38 -18.03 -17.61
CA LEU A 420 23.56 -16.92 -18.08
C LEU A 420 22.09 -17.12 -17.65
N HIS A 421 21.55 -18.34 -17.85
CA HIS A 421 20.21 -18.69 -17.38
C HIS A 421 20.05 -18.44 -15.88
N ALA A 422 20.96 -18.96 -15.05
CA ALA A 422 20.91 -18.78 -13.61
C ALA A 422 20.96 -17.30 -13.19
N SER A 423 21.77 -16.49 -13.89
CA SER A 423 21.87 -15.04 -13.65
C SER A 423 20.58 -14.31 -13.98
N ILE A 424 19.94 -14.67 -15.10
CA ILE A 424 18.63 -14.08 -15.49
C ILE A 424 17.56 -14.45 -14.47
N ILE A 425 17.48 -15.72 -14.04
CA ILE A 425 16.53 -16.15 -13.01
C ILE A 425 16.75 -15.42 -11.68
N ALA A 426 18.00 -15.29 -11.24
CA ALA A 426 18.34 -14.54 -10.01
C ALA A 426 17.93 -13.08 -10.12
N LYS A 427 18.19 -12.43 -11.26
CA LYS A 427 17.79 -11.03 -11.49
C LYS A 427 16.28 -10.87 -11.58
N ALA A 428 15.56 -11.79 -12.21
CA ALA A 428 14.10 -11.78 -12.24
C ALA A 428 13.49 -11.86 -10.83
N LYS A 429 14.04 -12.70 -9.95
CA LYS A 429 13.64 -12.78 -8.54
C LYS A 429 13.91 -11.49 -7.78
N GLN A 430 15.00 -10.79 -8.07
CA GLN A 430 15.30 -9.47 -7.49
C GLN A 430 14.27 -8.42 -7.94
N LEU A 431 13.94 -8.38 -9.22
CA LEU A 431 12.95 -7.44 -9.78
C LEU A 431 11.56 -7.70 -9.21
N LEU A 432 11.17 -8.95 -9.02
CA LEU A 432 9.90 -9.30 -8.36
C LEU A 432 9.89 -8.97 -6.87
N GLY A 433 11.03 -8.81 -6.23
CA GLY A 433 11.18 -8.59 -4.80
C GLY A 433 11.62 -7.17 -4.45
N PHE A 434 12.90 -7.06 -4.13
CA PHE A 434 13.44 -5.83 -3.52
C PHE A 434 13.57 -4.66 -4.48
N GLU A 435 13.93 -4.90 -5.74
CA GLU A 435 14.12 -3.83 -6.71
C GLU A 435 12.78 -3.31 -7.23
N GLY A 436 11.78 -4.19 -7.31
CA GLY A 436 10.48 -3.88 -7.89
C GLY A 436 10.52 -3.74 -9.40
N LEU A 437 9.35 -3.66 -10.00
CA LEU A 437 9.14 -3.42 -11.41
C LEU A 437 8.87 -1.94 -11.63
N THR A 438 9.53 -1.33 -12.59
CA THR A 438 9.34 0.08 -12.92
C THR A 438 8.54 0.20 -14.21
N HIS A 439 7.46 0.96 -14.18
CA HIS A 439 6.69 1.29 -15.36
C HIS A 439 7.50 2.15 -16.34
N PRO A 440 7.20 2.10 -17.65
CA PRO A 440 7.86 2.95 -18.65
C PRO A 440 7.75 4.45 -18.39
N ASN A 441 6.70 4.90 -17.69
CA ASN A 441 6.52 6.30 -17.27
C ASN A 441 7.32 6.70 -16.04
N GLY A 442 8.14 5.80 -15.49
CA GLY A 442 8.94 6.03 -14.28
C GLY A 442 8.21 5.79 -12.97
N ASP A 443 6.92 5.43 -12.99
CA ASP A 443 6.22 5.04 -11.77
C ASP A 443 6.77 3.72 -11.25
N TYR A 444 7.23 3.74 -10.02
CA TYR A 444 7.71 2.57 -9.33
C TYR A 444 6.53 1.81 -8.74
N GLU A 445 6.16 0.72 -9.34
CA GLU A 445 5.35 -0.27 -8.65
C GLU A 445 6.31 -1.16 -7.87
N ARG A 446 6.27 -1.01 -6.55
CA ARG A 446 6.99 -1.91 -5.67
C ARG A 446 6.61 -3.32 -6.07
N GLY A 447 7.60 -4.10 -6.44
CA GLY A 447 7.42 -5.48 -6.80
C GLY A 447 6.64 -6.18 -5.71
N LEU A 448 6.07 -7.29 -6.04
CA LEU A 448 5.20 -8.09 -5.19
C LEU A 448 5.83 -8.50 -3.85
N ASP A 449 7.04 -8.04 -3.52
CA ASP A 449 7.86 -8.50 -2.39
C ASP A 449 7.94 -10.03 -2.35
N VAL A 450 7.95 -10.63 -3.52
CA VAL A 450 7.78 -12.07 -3.76
C VAL A 450 9.10 -12.81 -3.75
N ALA A 451 10.25 -12.12 -3.72
CA ALA A 451 11.54 -12.77 -3.87
C ALA A 451 11.72 -13.96 -2.91
N ARG A 452 11.31 -13.81 -1.66
CA ARG A 452 11.35 -14.91 -0.69
C ARG A 452 10.33 -16.02 -0.95
N TYR A 453 9.29 -15.74 -1.73
CA TYR A 453 8.17 -16.67 -2.00
C TYR A 453 8.28 -17.36 -3.36
N VAL A 454 9.04 -16.79 -4.29
CA VAL A 454 9.34 -17.40 -5.60
C VAL A 454 10.61 -18.23 -5.60
N ASN A 455 11.38 -18.20 -4.51
CA ASN A 455 12.61 -18.99 -4.39
C ASN A 455 12.33 -20.49 -4.37
N THR A 456 13.13 -21.22 -5.13
CA THR A 456 13.18 -22.68 -5.11
C THR A 456 14.18 -23.18 -4.08
N PHE A 457 14.07 -24.45 -3.70
CA PHE A 457 15.06 -25.13 -2.87
C PHE A 457 16.12 -25.81 -3.74
N PRO A 458 17.36 -25.95 -3.27
CA PRO A 458 18.39 -26.71 -3.98
C PRO A 458 17.91 -28.09 -4.37
N GLY A 459 18.17 -28.51 -5.62
CA GLY A 459 17.80 -29.83 -6.15
C GLY A 459 16.34 -29.96 -6.62
N THR A 460 15.50 -28.93 -6.49
CA THR A 460 14.13 -28.98 -7.03
C THR A 460 14.09 -28.66 -8.53
N PRO A 461 13.20 -29.29 -9.32
CA PRO A 461 13.18 -29.16 -10.76
C PRO A 461 12.42 -27.93 -11.25
N GLY A 462 12.79 -26.74 -10.80
CA GLY A 462 12.11 -25.49 -11.22
C GLY A 462 12.94 -24.25 -10.93
N ASP A 463 12.64 -23.19 -11.68
CA ASP A 463 13.27 -21.87 -11.56
C ASP A 463 12.49 -20.96 -10.60
N PHE A 464 11.17 -21.08 -10.60
CA PHE A 464 10.27 -20.32 -9.73
C PHE A 464 9.31 -21.24 -9.00
N ARG A 465 8.99 -20.88 -7.75
CA ARG A 465 8.00 -21.56 -6.93
C ARG A 465 6.97 -20.56 -6.42
N LEU A 466 5.69 -20.83 -6.64
CA LEU A 466 4.61 -19.91 -6.26
C LEU A 466 3.51 -20.64 -5.48
N TRP A 467 2.93 -19.94 -4.51
CA TRP A 467 1.75 -20.39 -3.79
C TRP A 467 0.49 -20.06 -4.58
N ILE A 468 -0.39 -21.04 -4.78
CA ILE A 468 -1.60 -20.93 -5.60
C ILE A 468 -2.87 -21.33 -4.85
N GLY A 469 -2.81 -21.47 -3.51
CA GLY A 469 -3.96 -21.90 -2.70
C GLY A 469 -5.21 -21.04 -2.88
N GLY A 470 -6.37 -21.62 -2.60
CA GLY A 470 -7.70 -21.07 -2.91
C GLY A 470 -8.13 -19.81 -2.15
N MET A 471 -7.26 -19.28 -1.30
CA MET A 471 -7.52 -18.00 -0.62
C MET A 471 -7.46 -16.81 -1.56
N ARG A 472 -6.84 -16.93 -2.72
CA ARG A 472 -6.82 -15.90 -3.76
C ARG A 472 -7.79 -16.23 -4.89
N PRO A 473 -8.42 -15.21 -5.48
CA PRO A 473 -9.23 -15.42 -6.68
C PRO A 473 -8.36 -15.83 -7.87
N VAL A 474 -8.95 -16.52 -8.82
CA VAL A 474 -8.27 -16.99 -10.05
C VAL A 474 -7.63 -15.82 -10.82
N SER A 475 -8.28 -14.65 -10.85
CA SER A 475 -7.77 -13.44 -11.53
C SER A 475 -6.42 -12.97 -10.98
N ASP A 476 -6.18 -13.12 -9.67
CA ASP A 476 -4.89 -12.75 -9.07
C ASP A 476 -3.78 -13.71 -9.52
N ILE A 477 -4.12 -14.97 -9.78
CA ILE A 477 -3.15 -15.97 -10.25
C ILE A 477 -2.61 -15.58 -11.62
N SER A 478 -3.50 -15.31 -12.60
CA SER A 478 -3.08 -14.89 -13.95
C SER A 478 -2.22 -13.63 -13.89
N ALA A 479 -2.64 -12.61 -13.13
CA ALA A 479 -1.89 -11.36 -13.00
C ALA A 479 -0.49 -11.55 -12.40
N VAL A 480 -0.31 -12.45 -11.43
CA VAL A 480 1.01 -12.78 -10.88
C VAL A 480 1.91 -13.41 -11.95
N PHE A 481 1.38 -14.31 -12.77
CA PHE A 481 2.15 -15.00 -13.80
C PHE A 481 2.53 -14.06 -14.95
N ASP A 482 1.65 -13.14 -15.36
CA ASP A 482 1.97 -12.11 -16.36
C ASP A 482 3.12 -11.20 -15.89
N ASN A 483 3.12 -10.82 -14.60
CA ASN A 483 4.23 -10.07 -14.03
C ASN A 483 5.53 -10.89 -13.93
N LEU A 484 5.44 -12.19 -13.72
CA LEU A 484 6.60 -13.08 -13.72
C LEU A 484 7.28 -13.12 -15.10
N GLU A 485 6.51 -13.26 -16.18
CA GLU A 485 7.00 -13.23 -17.54
C GLU A 485 7.66 -11.90 -17.88
N TYR A 486 6.98 -10.80 -17.56
CA TYR A 486 7.53 -9.46 -17.71
C TYR A 486 8.87 -9.29 -16.97
N ALA A 487 8.93 -9.72 -15.69
CA ALA A 487 10.13 -9.64 -14.88
C ALA A 487 11.29 -10.48 -15.47
N TYR A 488 10.98 -11.65 -16.05
CA TYR A 488 11.97 -12.48 -16.72
C TYR A 488 12.59 -11.75 -17.92
N HIS A 489 11.78 -11.17 -18.81
CA HIS A 489 12.29 -10.44 -19.97
C HIS A 489 13.06 -9.19 -19.58
N ARG A 490 12.65 -8.48 -18.53
CA ARG A 490 13.41 -7.35 -17.99
C ARG A 490 14.77 -7.78 -17.43
N ALA A 491 14.80 -8.89 -16.69
CA ALA A 491 16.02 -9.46 -16.17
C ALA A 491 16.98 -9.91 -17.29
N LYS A 492 16.43 -10.52 -18.34
CA LYS A 492 17.19 -10.96 -19.53
C LYS A 492 17.89 -9.77 -20.20
N ILE A 493 17.21 -8.63 -20.36
CA ILE A 493 17.80 -7.41 -20.89
C ILE A 493 19.00 -6.97 -20.04
N VAL A 494 18.81 -6.83 -18.73
CA VAL A 494 19.86 -6.33 -17.81
C VAL A 494 21.08 -7.25 -17.82
N VAL A 495 20.87 -8.55 -17.67
CA VAL A 495 21.99 -9.52 -17.60
C VAL A 495 22.73 -9.62 -18.94
N ILE A 496 22.03 -9.55 -20.07
CA ILE A 496 22.68 -9.53 -21.38
C ILE A 496 23.51 -8.25 -21.57
N GLU A 497 23.01 -7.10 -21.14
CA GLU A 497 23.77 -5.85 -21.18
C GLU A 497 25.04 -5.93 -20.34
N GLU A 498 24.98 -6.52 -19.15
CA GLU A 498 26.15 -6.78 -18.30
C GLU A 498 27.17 -7.72 -18.97
N GLU A 499 26.71 -8.76 -19.66
CA GLU A 499 27.60 -9.68 -20.41
C GLU A 499 28.28 -8.99 -21.60
N LEU A 500 27.50 -8.21 -22.36
CA LEU A 500 28.04 -7.47 -23.51
C LEU A 500 28.99 -6.35 -23.08
N ALA A 501 28.82 -5.78 -21.91
CA ALA A 501 29.73 -4.79 -21.34
C ALA A 501 31.12 -5.37 -21.05
N LYS A 502 31.23 -6.64 -20.72
CA LYS A 502 32.52 -7.34 -20.55
C LYS A 502 33.32 -7.38 -21.85
N ASP A 503 32.65 -7.44 -23.00
CA ASP A 503 33.21 -7.40 -24.32
C ASP A 503 33.42 -5.98 -24.87
N GLY A 504 33.33 -4.96 -24.01
CA GLY A 504 33.54 -3.56 -24.35
C GLY A 504 32.34 -2.88 -25.05
N VAL A 505 31.22 -3.56 -25.16
CA VAL A 505 29.95 -2.96 -25.60
C VAL A 505 29.39 -2.13 -24.45
N ARG A 506 29.46 -0.84 -24.60
CA ARG A 506 28.79 0.07 -23.66
C ARG A 506 27.34 0.25 -24.11
N PHE A 507 26.45 -0.32 -23.37
CA PHE A 507 25.09 0.20 -23.33
C PHE A 507 25.14 1.36 -22.34
N GLU A 508 24.66 2.52 -22.73
CA GLU A 508 24.36 3.55 -21.74
C GLU A 508 23.44 2.87 -20.72
N ALA A 509 23.78 3.04 -19.45
CA ALA A 509 23.09 2.34 -18.37
C ALA A 509 21.59 2.53 -18.60
N SER A 510 20.94 1.51 -19.11
CA SER A 510 19.51 1.43 -19.06
C SER A 510 19.21 1.33 -17.56
N SER A 511 19.05 2.48 -16.90
CA SER A 511 18.20 2.49 -15.74
C SER A 511 17.00 1.66 -16.17
N ALA A 512 16.61 0.66 -15.41
CA ALA A 512 15.60 -0.31 -15.79
C ALA A 512 14.21 0.29 -16.08
N ALA A 513 14.16 1.58 -16.26
CA ALA A 513 13.09 2.43 -16.71
C ALA A 513 13.55 3.11 -17.99
N ASN A 514 12.99 2.67 -19.09
CA ASN A 514 12.93 3.38 -20.38
C ASN A 514 14.19 3.49 -21.22
N SER A 515 14.37 2.55 -22.11
CA SER A 515 15.20 2.63 -23.32
C SER A 515 14.67 3.61 -24.38
N ARG A 516 14.28 4.82 -23.98
CA ARG A 516 14.03 5.95 -24.89
C ARG A 516 15.05 7.04 -24.70
N VAL A 517 16.30 6.67 -24.40
CA VAL A 517 17.41 7.59 -24.49
C VAL A 517 17.70 7.80 -25.99
N ARG A 518 17.72 9.03 -26.41
CA ARG A 518 18.09 9.42 -27.77
C ARG A 518 19.45 8.84 -28.15
N LYS A 519 19.49 8.01 -29.16
CA LYS A 519 20.73 7.44 -29.72
C LYS A 519 21.74 8.48 -30.22
N ASP A 520 21.36 9.77 -30.33
CA ASP A 520 22.11 10.75 -31.10
C ASP A 520 22.80 11.85 -30.28
N ASP A 521 22.64 11.90 -28.93
CA ASP A 521 22.98 13.11 -28.16
C ASP A 521 24.06 12.96 -27.08
N SER A 522 24.83 11.86 -27.04
CA SER A 522 25.94 11.69 -26.08
C SER A 522 27.08 12.70 -26.26
N ASN A 523 27.07 13.44 -27.37
CA ASN A 523 28.08 14.45 -27.71
C ASN A 523 27.61 15.90 -27.53
N ARG A 524 26.44 16.12 -26.97
CA ARG A 524 25.87 17.46 -26.80
C ARG A 524 25.80 17.84 -25.33
N ALA A 525 26.09 19.11 -25.02
CA ALA A 525 25.78 19.72 -23.74
C ALA A 525 24.40 20.38 -23.84
N TYR A 526 23.48 19.98 -22.96
CA TYR A 526 22.17 20.61 -22.86
C TYR A 526 22.21 21.84 -21.98
N LYS A 527 21.52 22.90 -22.34
CA LYS A 527 21.56 24.21 -21.68
C LYS A 527 20.16 24.61 -21.23
N VAL A 528 19.99 24.81 -19.97
CA VAL A 528 18.70 25.17 -19.33
C VAL A 528 18.86 26.51 -18.65
N LEU A 529 18.04 27.49 -19.05
CA LEU A 529 17.97 28.76 -18.35
C LEU A 529 17.04 28.61 -17.13
N ILE A 530 17.50 29.04 -15.96
CA ILE A 530 16.67 29.25 -14.79
C ILE A 530 16.57 30.74 -14.56
N ALA A 531 15.42 31.31 -14.84
CA ALA A 531 15.12 32.73 -14.70
C ALA A 531 14.30 33.01 -13.45
N ASP A 532 14.21 34.27 -13.06
CA ASP A 532 13.34 34.70 -11.96
C ASP A 532 13.78 34.11 -10.58
N LEU A 533 12.92 34.17 -9.61
CA LEU A 533 13.21 33.75 -8.21
C LEU A 533 13.05 32.24 -7.98
N VAL A 534 13.33 31.41 -8.97
CA VAL A 534 13.21 29.96 -8.91
C VAL A 534 14.11 29.38 -7.82
N GLY A 535 13.51 28.68 -6.86
CA GLY A 535 14.26 27.98 -5.79
C GLY A 535 14.93 28.90 -4.77
N LEU A 536 14.74 30.21 -4.87
CA LEU A 536 15.31 31.18 -3.95
C LEU A 536 14.58 31.19 -2.62
N LYS A 537 15.29 31.13 -1.55
CA LYS A 537 14.85 31.43 -0.20
C LYS A 537 15.74 32.51 0.43
N PHE A 538 15.40 32.97 1.61
CA PHE A 538 16.24 33.86 2.38
C PHE A 538 16.70 33.15 3.65
N ASP A 539 17.95 33.34 4.02
CA ASP A 539 18.50 32.87 5.29
C ASP A 539 17.95 33.67 6.48
N SER A 540 18.35 33.31 7.70
CA SER A 540 17.90 33.99 8.91
C SER A 540 18.36 35.46 9.01
N TYR A 541 19.25 35.90 8.16
CA TYR A 541 19.77 37.29 8.07
C TYR A 541 19.15 38.08 6.91
N GLY A 542 18.29 37.44 6.12
CA GLY A 542 17.65 38.04 4.96
C GLY A 542 18.52 38.00 3.68
N ASN A 543 19.60 37.24 3.63
CA ASN A 543 20.38 37.07 2.42
C ASN A 543 19.77 36.01 1.48
N PRO A 544 19.84 36.24 0.15
CA PRO A 544 19.40 35.23 -0.82
C PRO A 544 20.18 33.92 -0.68
N ASP A 545 19.45 32.80 -0.71
CA ASP A 545 20.04 31.47 -0.63
C ASP A 545 19.34 30.51 -1.62
N PHE A 546 20.09 30.04 -2.60
CA PHE A 546 19.66 29.06 -3.62
C PHE A 546 20.43 27.73 -3.52
N SER A 547 21.19 27.54 -2.45
CA SER A 547 22.04 26.37 -2.25
C SER A 547 21.32 25.03 -2.32
N GLN A 548 20.03 24.98 -1.91
CA GLN A 548 19.23 23.75 -2.01
C GLN A 548 18.88 23.39 -3.45
N LEU A 549 18.66 24.35 -4.31
CA LEU A 549 18.43 24.12 -5.75
C LEU A 549 19.73 23.64 -6.40
N GLN A 550 20.85 24.33 -6.14
CA GLN A 550 22.16 23.93 -6.64
C GLN A 550 22.49 22.48 -6.24
N THR A 551 22.46 22.16 -4.95
CA THR A 551 22.72 20.81 -4.46
C THR A 551 21.83 19.78 -5.14
N TYR A 552 20.53 20.06 -5.32
CA TYR A 552 19.62 19.15 -5.96
C TYR A 552 19.95 18.88 -7.42
N ILE A 553 20.32 19.91 -8.18
CA ILE A 553 20.76 19.78 -9.57
C ILE A 553 22.00 18.90 -9.67
N GLU A 554 22.98 19.16 -8.80
CA GLU A 554 24.26 18.44 -8.77
C GLU A 554 24.07 16.97 -8.36
N GLU A 555 23.22 16.69 -7.37
CA GLU A 555 22.85 15.31 -6.96
C GLU A 555 22.15 14.52 -8.08
N LYS A 556 21.44 15.20 -8.96
CA LYS A 556 20.81 14.59 -10.15
C LYS A 556 21.79 14.39 -11.31
N GLY A 557 23.04 14.82 -11.17
CA GLY A 557 24.07 14.73 -12.20
C GLY A 557 24.08 15.89 -13.20
N GLY A 558 23.32 16.97 -12.94
CA GLY A 558 23.41 18.22 -13.67
C GLY A 558 24.61 19.06 -13.26
N VAL A 559 24.88 20.12 -14.00
CA VAL A 559 25.93 21.11 -13.69
C VAL A 559 25.26 22.46 -13.45
N PHE A 560 25.52 23.07 -12.32
CA PHE A 560 24.97 24.38 -11.96
C PHE A 560 25.95 25.49 -12.29
N HIS A 561 25.47 26.55 -12.94
CA HIS A 561 26.22 27.77 -13.24
C HIS A 561 25.43 28.96 -12.70
N GLU A 562 26.11 29.85 -12.00
CA GLU A 562 25.57 31.16 -11.64
C GLU A 562 25.92 32.16 -12.75
N GLY A 563 24.90 32.81 -13.33
CA GLY A 563 25.05 33.77 -14.42
C GLY A 563 24.73 33.24 -15.82
N PRO A 564 24.98 34.08 -16.86
CA PRO A 564 24.57 33.76 -18.23
C PRO A 564 25.49 32.73 -18.91
N LEU A 565 24.95 32.11 -19.98
CA LEU A 565 25.69 31.16 -20.81
C LEU A 565 26.99 31.75 -21.38
N ALA A 566 27.03 33.07 -21.63
CA ALA A 566 28.20 33.74 -22.17
C ALA A 566 29.42 33.71 -21.23
N ASP A 567 29.21 33.60 -19.95
CA ASP A 567 30.27 33.58 -18.95
C ASP A 567 30.79 32.16 -18.68
N ALA A 568 30.13 31.15 -19.18
CA ALA A 568 30.54 29.76 -19.03
C ALA A 568 31.66 29.43 -20.04
N GLY A 569 32.65 28.70 -19.55
CA GLY A 569 33.71 28.16 -20.41
C GLY A 569 33.22 26.98 -21.28
N ASN A 570 34.09 26.03 -21.54
CA ASN A 570 33.72 24.81 -22.25
C ASN A 570 32.74 23.97 -21.42
N LEU A 571 31.59 23.65 -21.98
CA LEU A 571 30.55 22.82 -21.36
C LEU A 571 30.89 21.33 -21.53
N GLU A 572 30.68 20.57 -20.48
CA GLU A 572 30.84 19.10 -20.49
C GLU A 572 29.75 18.48 -21.33
N THR A 573 30.13 17.70 -22.36
CA THR A 573 29.20 16.98 -23.22
C THR A 573 28.50 15.83 -22.47
N GLY A 574 27.26 15.52 -22.81
CA GLY A 574 26.44 14.50 -22.14
C GLY A 574 25.83 14.95 -20.80
N LYS A 575 26.03 16.20 -20.42
CA LYS A 575 25.47 16.79 -19.19
C LYS A 575 24.39 17.81 -19.50
N ILE A 576 23.54 18.05 -18.49
CA ILE A 576 22.54 19.12 -18.49
C ILE A 576 23.08 20.25 -17.62
N HIS A 577 23.33 21.40 -18.23
CA HIS A 577 23.87 22.58 -17.61
C HIS A 577 22.75 23.58 -17.30
N PHE A 578 22.61 23.98 -16.07
CA PHE A 578 21.59 24.91 -15.59
C PHE A 578 22.24 26.26 -15.31
N PHE A 579 21.73 27.31 -15.94
CA PHE A 579 22.23 28.69 -15.86
C PHE A 579 21.27 29.53 -15.04
N TYR A 580 21.62 29.82 -13.81
CA TYR A 580 20.78 30.51 -12.85
C TYR A 580 20.93 32.03 -12.98
N GLN A 581 19.89 32.72 -13.41
CA GLN A 581 19.83 34.15 -13.58
C GLN A 581 18.58 34.73 -12.90
N PRO A 582 18.58 34.92 -11.57
CA PRO A 582 17.40 35.33 -10.80
C PRO A 582 16.92 36.74 -11.11
N ASP A 583 17.77 37.56 -11.67
CA ASP A 583 17.44 38.96 -12.06
C ASP A 583 16.59 39.06 -13.34
N LEU A 584 16.50 37.98 -14.11
CA LEU A 584 15.66 37.93 -15.32
C LEU A 584 14.20 37.74 -14.95
N SER A 585 13.49 38.80 -14.67
CA SER A 585 12.08 38.79 -14.17
C SER A 585 11.04 39.23 -15.17
N ARG A 586 11.47 39.57 -16.41
CA ARG A 586 10.56 40.10 -17.47
C ARG A 586 10.84 39.39 -18.80
N ALA A 587 9.78 39.26 -19.60
CA ALA A 587 9.84 38.60 -20.89
C ALA A 587 10.83 39.28 -21.87
N ASP A 588 10.91 40.61 -21.83
CA ASP A 588 11.84 41.40 -22.66
C ASP A 588 13.33 41.27 -22.24
N GLU A 589 13.58 40.84 -21.01
CA GLU A 589 14.93 40.50 -20.50
C GLU A 589 15.34 39.07 -20.88
N ILE A 590 14.36 38.15 -20.95
CA ILE A 590 14.59 36.74 -21.31
C ILE A 590 14.78 36.59 -22.83
N LEU A 591 14.03 37.33 -23.63
CA LEU A 591 13.96 37.15 -25.08
C LEU A 591 15.34 37.23 -25.76
N PRO A 592 16.22 38.21 -25.47
CA PRO A 592 17.53 38.31 -26.12
C PRO A 592 18.44 37.11 -25.91
N GLN A 593 18.20 36.32 -24.88
CA GLN A 593 18.97 35.12 -24.56
C GLN A 593 18.32 33.83 -25.09
N THR A 594 17.10 33.91 -25.66
CA THR A 594 16.32 32.71 -25.99
C THR A 594 15.69 32.74 -27.40
N ASP A 595 15.88 33.83 -28.17
CA ASP A 595 15.28 34.05 -29.51
C ASP A 595 15.93 33.24 -30.65
N GLN A 596 17.15 32.71 -30.41
CA GLN A 596 17.91 31.94 -31.42
C GLN A 596 18.23 30.52 -30.98
N GLY A 597 17.52 29.99 -29.97
CA GLY A 597 17.76 28.62 -29.47
C GLY A 597 19.06 28.48 -28.69
N GLN A 598 19.53 29.55 -28.04
CA GLN A 598 20.74 29.53 -27.21
C GLN A 598 20.63 28.55 -26.02
N TYR A 599 19.39 28.37 -25.50
CA TYR A 599 19.05 27.41 -24.47
C TYR A 599 18.08 26.35 -25.02
N ASP A 600 18.18 25.15 -24.46
CA ASP A 600 17.30 24.03 -24.81
C ASP A 600 15.97 24.07 -24.06
N ALA A 601 15.99 24.59 -22.82
CA ALA A 601 14.82 24.70 -22.01
C ALA A 601 14.87 25.92 -21.08
N LEU A 602 13.71 26.28 -20.51
CA LEU A 602 13.55 27.36 -19.54
C LEU A 602 12.78 26.91 -18.33
N ILE A 603 13.23 27.30 -17.13
CA ILE A 603 12.46 27.23 -15.89
C ILE A 603 12.24 28.66 -15.40
N ALA A 604 10.98 29.05 -15.13
CA ALA A 604 10.67 30.34 -14.53
C ALA A 604 9.54 30.21 -13.50
N ALA A 605 9.51 31.12 -12.54
CA ALA A 605 8.46 31.15 -11.50
C ALA A 605 7.26 31.99 -12.00
N ALA A 606 7.26 33.28 -11.77
CA ALA A 606 6.14 34.18 -12.08
C ALA A 606 6.21 34.76 -13.50
N THR A 607 7.38 34.77 -14.11
CA THR A 607 7.63 35.46 -15.39
C THR A 607 7.02 34.71 -16.57
N PHE A 608 6.38 35.44 -17.46
CA PHE A 608 5.83 34.89 -18.71
C PHE A 608 6.95 34.61 -19.71
N PHE A 609 6.84 33.49 -20.39
CA PHE A 609 7.76 33.12 -21.45
C PHE A 609 7.51 33.99 -22.69
N PRO A 610 8.57 34.56 -23.29
CA PRO A 610 8.42 35.31 -24.53
C PRO A 610 7.91 34.42 -25.65
N LYS A 611 6.99 34.95 -26.49
CA LYS A 611 6.40 34.18 -27.60
C LYS A 611 7.40 33.85 -28.69
N GLU A 612 8.40 34.68 -28.83
CA GLU A 612 9.43 34.60 -29.85
C GLU A 612 10.61 33.73 -29.43
N SER A 613 10.64 33.26 -28.19
CA SER A 613 11.69 32.36 -27.71
C SER A 613 11.69 31.03 -28.43
N VAL A 614 12.88 30.48 -28.68
CA VAL A 614 13.08 29.18 -29.33
C VAL A 614 13.71 28.19 -28.34
N PHE A 615 12.95 27.16 -27.96
CA PHE A 615 13.45 26.07 -27.11
C PHE A 615 13.27 24.72 -27.80
N ASN A 616 14.25 23.85 -27.70
CA ASN A 616 14.22 22.52 -28.32
C ASN A 616 13.59 21.45 -27.40
N GLU A 617 13.60 21.69 -26.10
CA GLU A 617 13.19 20.69 -25.09
C GLU A 617 12.04 21.16 -24.17
N GLY A 618 11.66 22.43 -24.28
CA GLY A 618 10.47 22.90 -23.58
C GLY A 618 10.70 23.84 -22.41
N GLY A 619 9.65 24.00 -21.59
CA GLY A 619 9.71 24.90 -20.46
C GLY A 619 8.80 24.50 -19.33
N VAL A 620 9.21 24.87 -18.11
CA VAL A 620 8.43 24.65 -16.88
C VAL A 620 8.15 25.99 -16.22
N ARG A 621 6.87 26.30 -16.04
CA ARG A 621 6.47 27.46 -15.25
C ARG A 621 6.00 27.01 -13.88
N ILE A 622 6.71 27.44 -12.85
CA ILE A 622 6.46 27.00 -11.49
C ILE A 622 5.15 27.60 -10.97
N GLY A 623 4.33 26.82 -10.32
CA GLY A 623 3.15 27.25 -9.61
C GLY A 623 2.00 27.76 -10.47
N ALA A 624 2.15 27.86 -11.76
CA ALA A 624 1.09 28.36 -12.61
C ALA A 624 -0.09 27.41 -12.70
N GLY A 625 -1.28 27.90 -12.42
CA GLY A 625 -2.52 27.19 -12.67
C GLY A 625 -2.76 26.96 -14.16
N THR A 626 -3.64 26.03 -14.49
CA THR A 626 -3.95 25.66 -15.87
C THR A 626 -4.46 26.84 -16.74
N GLY A 627 -5.15 27.81 -16.12
CA GLY A 627 -5.73 28.95 -16.86
C GLY A 627 -4.73 30.03 -17.30
N ASN A 628 -3.56 30.11 -16.64
CA ASN A 628 -2.56 31.14 -16.94
C ASN A 628 -1.51 30.75 -17.93
N MET A 629 -1.50 29.50 -18.28
CA MET A 629 -0.47 28.96 -19.15
C MET A 629 -1.00 28.70 -20.55
N GLY A 630 -2.04 29.44 -20.96
CA GLY A 630 -2.61 29.22 -22.27
C GLY A 630 -1.52 28.97 -23.29
N SER A 631 -1.59 27.83 -23.98
CA SER A 631 -0.65 27.48 -25.06
C SER A 631 -0.49 28.60 -26.10
N ALA A 632 -1.47 29.48 -26.20
CA ALA A 632 -1.46 30.65 -27.05
C ALA A 632 -0.46 31.76 -26.63
N SER A 633 0.00 31.77 -25.36
CA SER A 633 0.97 32.77 -24.87
C SER A 633 2.40 32.24 -24.78
N TRP A 634 2.59 30.95 -25.01
CA TRP A 634 3.88 30.34 -25.05
C TRP A 634 4.41 30.22 -26.45
N GLY A 635 5.59 30.78 -26.70
CA GLY A 635 6.21 30.73 -28.00
C GLY A 635 6.64 29.33 -28.44
N GLY A 636 6.72 28.41 -27.55
CA GLY A 636 7.11 27.00 -27.76
C GLY A 636 8.29 26.86 -28.70
N GLY A 637 9.19 26.10 -28.67
CA GLY A 637 10.43 25.91 -29.39
C GLY A 637 10.68 26.57 -30.75
N ASN A 638 9.71 27.19 -31.39
CA ASN A 638 9.85 27.88 -32.66
C ASN A 638 9.11 29.22 -32.69
N GLY A 639 8.79 29.77 -31.56
CA GLY A 639 8.15 31.10 -31.50
C GLY A 639 6.67 31.17 -31.80
N ALA A 640 6.04 30.13 -32.30
CA ALA A 640 4.64 30.13 -32.76
C ALA A 640 3.74 29.09 -32.13
N GLY A 641 4.15 28.57 -30.99
CA GLY A 641 3.36 27.57 -30.26
C GLY A 641 3.49 26.20 -30.85
N GLY A 642 4.53 25.47 -30.59
CA GLY A 642 4.28 24.20 -30.92
C GLY A 642 5.26 23.12 -31.08
N VAL A 643 6.55 23.27 -31.05
CA VAL A 643 7.43 22.09 -31.16
C VAL A 643 8.00 21.62 -29.85
N SER A 644 7.85 22.36 -28.75
CA SER A 644 8.38 22.02 -27.45
C SER A 644 7.27 21.97 -26.39
N PRO A 645 7.31 21.04 -25.47
CA PRO A 645 6.29 20.91 -24.44
C PRO A 645 6.35 22.06 -23.42
N LEU A 646 5.17 22.53 -23.03
CA LEU A 646 5.00 23.41 -21.89
C LEU A 646 4.50 22.63 -20.70
N MET A 647 5.13 22.81 -19.57
CA MET A 647 4.84 22.10 -18.31
C MET A 647 4.62 23.08 -17.16
N ASN A 648 4.00 22.62 -16.09
CA ASN A 648 3.89 23.37 -14.85
C ASN A 648 4.12 22.50 -13.61
N THR A 649 4.17 23.14 -12.44
CA THR A 649 4.24 22.48 -11.14
C THR A 649 3.01 22.89 -10.29
N PRO A 650 1.85 22.26 -10.48
CA PRO A 650 0.56 22.83 -10.12
C PRO A 650 0.16 22.74 -8.65
N SER A 651 0.86 21.99 -7.82
CA SER A 651 0.31 21.60 -6.52
C SER A 651 1.10 22.06 -5.29
N PHE A 652 2.37 22.41 -5.41
CA PHE A 652 3.20 22.69 -4.25
C PHE A 652 2.85 24.00 -3.55
N ASN A 653 2.39 25.03 -4.28
CA ASN A 653 1.96 26.32 -3.72
C ASN A 653 0.50 26.35 -3.25
N SER A 654 -0.27 25.29 -3.46
CA SER A 654 -1.70 25.25 -3.12
C SER A 654 -1.98 25.51 -1.66
N ARG A 655 -1.13 24.97 -0.76
CA ARG A 655 -1.24 25.22 0.68
C ARG A 655 -0.87 26.64 1.06
N ALA A 656 0.16 27.21 0.46
CA ALA A 656 0.54 28.58 0.70
C ALA A 656 -0.62 29.54 0.40
N THR A 657 -1.23 29.39 -0.79
CA THR A 657 -2.41 30.15 -1.18
C THR A 657 -3.59 29.92 -0.22
N ALA A 658 -3.87 28.67 0.15
CA ALA A 658 -4.95 28.35 1.09
C ALA A 658 -4.71 28.95 2.49
N HIS A 659 -3.47 28.94 2.98
CA HIS A 659 -3.12 29.57 4.25
C HIS A 659 -3.28 31.09 4.19
N MET A 660 -2.93 31.71 3.05
CA MET A 660 -3.14 33.15 2.88
C MET A 660 -4.63 33.51 2.81
N ALA A 661 -5.46 32.70 2.14
CA ALA A 661 -6.91 32.86 2.15
C ALA A 661 -7.46 32.76 3.58
N PHE A 662 -6.99 31.83 4.37
CA PHE A 662 -7.37 31.70 5.77
C PHE A 662 -6.81 32.84 6.64
N LYS A 663 -5.62 33.34 6.37
CA LYS A 663 -5.10 34.53 7.04
C LYS A 663 -6.01 35.73 6.83
N ALA A 664 -6.48 35.97 5.59
CA ALA A 664 -7.43 37.03 5.28
C ALA A 664 -8.77 36.82 6.02
N LEU A 665 -9.26 35.60 6.11
CA LEU A 665 -10.45 35.25 6.86
C LEU A 665 -10.27 35.51 8.37
N LEU A 666 -9.20 35.03 8.97
CA LEU A 666 -8.90 35.18 10.40
C LEU A 666 -8.60 36.63 10.78
N LYS A 667 -8.10 37.45 9.85
CA LYS A 667 -7.92 38.89 10.07
C LYS A 667 -9.25 39.62 10.34
N THR A 668 -10.34 39.10 9.79
CA THR A 668 -11.68 39.71 9.92
C THR A 668 -12.54 38.98 10.94
N SER A 669 -12.09 37.83 11.43
CA SER A 669 -12.87 37.06 12.41
C SER A 669 -11.95 36.21 13.31
N PRO A 670 -11.97 36.43 14.63
CA PRO A 670 -12.78 37.43 15.33
C PRO A 670 -12.25 38.83 14.99
N ASP A 671 -13.14 39.73 14.69
CA ASP A 671 -12.84 41.13 14.27
C ASP A 671 -12.29 41.95 15.45
N LEU A 672 -11.08 41.61 15.87
CA LEU A 672 -10.44 42.18 17.06
C LEU A 672 -9.41 43.24 16.66
N ASP A 673 -9.63 44.46 17.10
CA ASP A 673 -8.65 45.55 16.93
C ASP A 673 -7.45 45.36 17.89
N VAL A 674 -6.54 44.44 17.45
CA VAL A 674 -5.33 44.11 18.21
C VAL A 674 -4.40 45.33 18.38
N THR A 675 -4.37 46.22 17.42
CA THR A 675 -3.50 47.40 17.44
C THR A 675 -3.97 48.39 18.53
N THR A 676 -5.26 48.71 18.56
CA THR A 676 -5.83 49.58 19.58
C THR A 676 -5.68 48.96 20.97
N LEU A 677 -6.00 47.67 21.12
CA LEU A 677 -5.83 46.97 22.41
C LEU A 677 -4.38 46.98 22.89
N HIS A 678 -3.45 46.72 22.00
CA HIS A 678 -2.01 46.74 22.31
C HIS A 678 -1.60 48.13 22.80
N GLN A 679 -2.02 49.18 22.07
CA GLN A 679 -1.68 50.57 22.46
C GLN A 679 -2.28 50.94 23.80
N LEU A 680 -3.53 50.58 24.07
CA LEU A 680 -4.17 50.83 25.40
C LEU A 680 -3.39 50.18 26.55
N VAL A 681 -2.86 48.96 26.32
CA VAL A 681 -2.02 48.27 27.32
C VAL A 681 -0.67 48.99 27.51
N ILE A 682 -0.01 49.43 26.44
CA ILE A 682 1.25 50.17 26.49
C ILE A 682 1.09 51.49 27.21
N ASP A 683 -0.02 52.19 26.94
CA ASP A 683 -0.36 53.48 27.56
C ASP A 683 -0.89 53.34 28.99
N LYS A 684 -1.02 52.10 29.50
CA LYS A 684 -1.59 51.77 30.82
C LYS A 684 -3.01 52.31 31.01
N ASN A 685 -3.77 52.43 29.92
CA ASN A 685 -5.15 52.93 29.91
C ASN A 685 -6.18 51.81 29.76
N PHE A 686 -5.78 50.55 29.78
CA PHE A 686 -6.68 49.41 29.65
C PHE A 686 -7.25 48.96 31.00
N ASP A 687 -8.58 48.99 31.13
CA ASP A 687 -9.33 48.45 32.26
C ASP A 687 -10.23 47.31 31.79
N THR A 688 -9.84 46.07 32.07
CA THR A 688 -10.54 44.84 31.66
C THR A 688 -12.03 44.83 32.03
N GLY A 689 -12.41 45.39 33.14
CA GLY A 689 -13.82 45.40 33.62
C GLY A 689 -14.73 46.30 32.82
N LYS A 690 -14.20 47.31 32.16
CA LYS A 690 -14.99 48.34 31.46
C LYS A 690 -14.84 48.28 29.93
N GLN A 691 -13.65 48.04 29.45
CA GLN A 691 -13.33 48.20 28.00
C GLN A 691 -13.52 46.98 27.15
N LEU A 692 -13.49 45.73 27.70
CA LEU A 692 -13.67 44.51 26.88
C LEU A 692 -14.96 44.51 26.07
N LYS A 693 -16.04 45.05 26.58
CA LYS A 693 -17.30 45.16 25.84
C LYS A 693 -17.28 46.13 24.66
N GLU A 694 -16.25 47.01 24.59
CA GLU A 694 -16.02 47.93 23.46
C GLU A 694 -15.32 47.29 22.29
N PHE A 695 -14.85 46.03 22.45
CA PHE A 695 -14.18 45.20 21.44
C PHE A 695 -15.01 43.95 21.14
N PRO A 696 -16.18 44.07 20.51
CA PRO A 696 -17.00 42.92 20.15
C PRO A 696 -16.29 42.10 19.11
N THR A 697 -16.32 40.78 19.26
CA THR A 697 -15.69 39.85 18.35
C THR A 697 -16.53 38.58 18.20
N GLU A 698 -16.48 37.94 17.04
CA GLU A 698 -17.20 36.72 16.75
C GLU A 698 -16.23 35.60 16.33
N LYS A 699 -16.54 34.36 16.80
CA LYS A 699 -15.85 33.17 16.33
C LYS A 699 -16.29 32.82 14.90
N ILE A 700 -15.42 32.09 14.20
CA ILE A 700 -15.76 31.49 12.89
C ILE A 700 -16.45 30.14 13.04
N GLU A 701 -16.41 29.51 14.20
CA GLU A 701 -17.11 28.26 14.50
C GLU A 701 -18.60 28.40 14.19
N GLY A 702 -19.13 27.46 13.39
CA GLY A 702 -20.54 27.46 12.98
C GLY A 702 -20.89 28.45 11.86
N LYS A 703 -19.95 29.31 11.44
CA LYS A 703 -20.16 30.20 10.29
C LYS A 703 -20.09 29.40 9.00
N ARG A 704 -20.86 29.85 7.99
CA ARG A 704 -20.90 29.22 6.67
C ARG A 704 -19.85 29.82 5.75
N ILE A 705 -19.05 28.94 5.08
CA ILE A 705 -18.16 29.33 3.99
C ILE A 705 -18.61 28.68 2.67
N GLY A 706 -18.86 29.53 1.65
CA GLY A 706 -19.02 29.09 0.26
C GLY A 706 -17.66 28.97 -0.42
N ILE A 707 -17.36 27.83 -1.03
CA ILE A 707 -16.13 27.59 -1.78
C ILE A 707 -16.53 27.33 -3.23
N VAL A 708 -16.02 28.15 -4.15
CA VAL A 708 -16.27 28.01 -5.58
C VAL A 708 -15.02 27.48 -6.25
N GLY A 709 -15.10 26.23 -6.72
CA GLY A 709 -13.96 25.51 -7.24
C GLY A 709 -13.29 24.60 -6.20
N ILE A 710 -13.11 23.32 -6.55
CA ILE A 710 -12.57 22.30 -5.63
C ILE A 710 -11.26 21.68 -6.18
N GLY A 711 -10.47 22.49 -6.84
CA GLY A 711 -9.10 22.16 -7.22
C GLY A 711 -8.18 22.01 -6.01
N ASN A 712 -6.88 21.97 -6.22
CA ASN A 712 -5.89 21.78 -5.15
C ASN A 712 -6.01 22.82 -4.02
N ILE A 713 -6.19 24.09 -4.39
CA ILE A 713 -6.34 25.19 -3.41
C ILE A 713 -7.67 25.08 -2.68
N GLY A 714 -8.79 24.97 -3.41
CA GLY A 714 -10.12 24.91 -2.81
C GLY A 714 -10.29 23.73 -1.83
N ARG A 715 -9.65 22.61 -2.10
CA ARG A 715 -9.61 21.47 -1.17
C ARG A 715 -8.92 21.81 0.15
N GLU A 716 -7.75 22.44 0.07
CA GLU A 716 -7.02 22.82 1.29
C GLU A 716 -7.83 23.86 2.09
N VAL A 717 -8.44 24.85 1.42
CA VAL A 717 -9.34 25.81 2.07
C VAL A 717 -10.52 25.12 2.75
N ALA A 718 -11.19 24.18 2.05
CA ALA A 718 -12.32 23.43 2.60
C ALA A 718 -11.93 22.60 3.85
N LYS A 719 -10.78 21.93 3.82
CA LYS A 719 -10.26 21.17 4.96
C LYS A 719 -9.90 22.06 6.15
N ILE A 720 -9.27 23.19 5.89
CA ILE A 720 -8.93 24.14 6.96
C ILE A 720 -10.24 24.71 7.56
N ALA A 721 -11.23 25.09 6.74
CA ALA A 721 -12.52 25.58 7.21
C ALA A 721 -13.24 24.55 8.09
N GLN A 722 -13.25 23.29 7.67
CA GLN A 722 -13.82 22.21 8.47
C GLN A 722 -13.08 22.01 9.80
N ALA A 723 -11.73 22.15 9.80
CA ALA A 723 -10.95 22.09 11.03
C ALA A 723 -11.27 23.19 12.03
N PHE A 724 -11.76 24.35 11.54
CA PHE A 724 -12.30 25.44 12.37
C PHE A 724 -13.80 25.30 12.69
N SER A 725 -14.37 24.12 12.41
CA SER A 725 -15.80 23.84 12.65
C SER A 725 -16.76 24.77 11.89
N MET A 726 -16.36 25.22 10.70
CA MET A 726 -17.23 25.98 9.80
C MET A 726 -18.14 25.02 9.02
N GLU A 727 -19.32 25.49 8.61
CA GLU A 727 -20.16 24.80 7.65
C GLU A 727 -19.61 25.07 6.23
N VAL A 728 -19.09 24.04 5.57
CA VAL A 728 -18.44 24.14 4.26
C VAL A 728 -19.41 23.78 3.16
N VAL A 729 -19.70 24.72 2.26
CA VAL A 729 -20.57 24.54 1.09
C VAL A 729 -19.74 24.72 -0.17
N VAL A 730 -19.72 23.73 -1.05
CA VAL A 730 -18.82 23.71 -2.20
C VAL A 730 -19.60 23.67 -3.50
N HIS A 731 -19.36 24.65 -4.38
CA HIS A 731 -19.75 24.58 -5.78
C HIS A 731 -18.60 24.05 -6.63
N ALA A 732 -18.88 23.01 -7.40
CA ALA A 732 -17.95 22.44 -8.39
C ALA A 732 -18.72 21.68 -9.46
N ARG A 733 -18.04 21.27 -10.53
CA ARG A 733 -18.63 20.45 -11.59
C ARG A 733 -19.30 19.19 -11.00
N PRO A 734 -20.45 18.72 -11.56
CA PRO A 734 -21.24 17.62 -10.99
C PRO A 734 -20.47 16.31 -10.74
N ARG A 735 -19.43 16.05 -11.52
CA ARG A 735 -18.57 14.87 -11.34
C ARG A 735 -17.89 14.83 -9.95
N HIS A 736 -17.76 15.97 -9.30
CA HIS A 736 -17.10 16.11 -8.00
C HIS A 736 -18.03 15.94 -6.79
N LYS A 737 -19.34 15.88 -7.03
CA LYS A 737 -20.35 15.80 -5.97
C LYS A 737 -20.09 14.68 -4.96
N LYS A 738 -19.86 13.46 -5.47
CA LYS A 738 -19.64 12.29 -4.60
C LYS A 738 -18.44 12.47 -3.67
N TRP A 739 -17.36 13.05 -4.18
CA TRP A 739 -16.19 13.32 -3.37
C TRP A 739 -16.48 14.42 -2.32
N ILE A 740 -17.10 15.52 -2.71
CA ILE A 740 -17.46 16.62 -1.82
C ILE A 740 -18.27 16.09 -0.64
N GLU A 741 -19.31 15.32 -0.91
CA GLU A 741 -20.18 14.73 0.11
C GLU A 741 -19.44 13.68 0.96
N SER A 742 -18.51 12.91 0.40
CA SER A 742 -17.72 11.93 1.15
C SER A 742 -16.72 12.56 2.12
N GLU A 743 -16.28 13.79 1.85
CA GLU A 743 -15.44 14.57 2.77
C GLU A 743 -16.25 15.30 3.88
N GLY A 744 -17.58 15.17 3.84
CA GLY A 744 -18.47 15.83 4.81
C GLY A 744 -18.79 17.28 4.47
N PHE A 745 -18.52 17.72 3.22
CA PHE A 745 -18.91 19.04 2.73
C PHE A 745 -20.30 19.01 2.09
N LEU A 746 -20.98 20.14 2.05
CA LEU A 746 -22.25 20.28 1.34
C LEU A 746 -21.99 20.64 -0.12
N TYR A 747 -22.62 19.92 -1.05
CA TYR A 747 -22.51 20.21 -2.48
C TYR A 747 -23.56 21.25 -2.90
N ALA A 748 -23.10 22.32 -3.56
CA ALA A 748 -23.95 23.34 -4.16
C ALA A 748 -24.01 23.16 -5.68
N PRO A 749 -25.21 22.99 -6.29
CA PRO A 749 -25.35 22.85 -7.74
C PRO A 749 -24.95 24.11 -8.52
N THR A 750 -25.17 25.31 -7.96
CA THR A 750 -24.84 26.60 -8.56
C THR A 750 -23.93 27.41 -7.63
N ILE A 751 -23.34 28.48 -8.17
CA ILE A 751 -22.49 29.40 -7.41
C ILE A 751 -23.36 30.15 -6.39
N GLU A 752 -24.56 30.58 -6.80
CA GLU A 752 -25.53 31.21 -5.93
C GLU A 752 -25.93 30.32 -4.76
N ASP A 753 -26.07 29.00 -4.98
CA ASP A 753 -26.35 28.06 -3.88
C ASP A 753 -25.18 27.97 -2.89
N ALA A 754 -23.94 28.06 -3.35
CA ALA A 754 -22.78 28.13 -2.48
C ALA A 754 -22.69 29.45 -1.72
N ALA A 755 -23.08 30.57 -2.34
CA ALA A 755 -23.11 31.90 -1.73
C ALA A 755 -24.28 32.06 -0.76
N LYS A 756 -25.37 31.34 -0.95
CA LYS A 756 -26.61 31.52 -0.19
C LYS A 756 -26.40 31.33 1.31
N GLY A 757 -26.55 32.44 2.03
CA GLY A 757 -26.40 32.47 3.48
C GLY A 757 -24.97 32.26 3.96
N ALA A 758 -23.98 32.44 3.11
CA ALA A 758 -22.57 32.32 3.48
C ALA A 758 -22.07 33.62 4.16
N ASP A 759 -21.36 33.46 5.25
CA ASP A 759 -20.64 34.52 5.96
C ASP A 759 -19.28 34.82 5.34
N PHE A 760 -18.72 33.81 4.65
CA PHE A 760 -17.46 33.86 3.91
C PHE A 760 -17.64 33.22 2.55
N ILE A 761 -17.00 33.76 1.53
CA ILE A 761 -16.93 33.11 0.21
C ILE A 761 -15.52 33.19 -0.35
N SER A 762 -15.03 32.06 -0.91
CA SER A 762 -13.68 31.96 -1.44
C SER A 762 -13.67 31.30 -2.82
N PHE A 763 -12.88 31.85 -3.76
CA PHE A 763 -12.89 31.46 -5.18
C PHE A 763 -11.57 30.79 -5.59
N HIS A 764 -11.68 29.67 -6.32
CA HIS A 764 -10.55 28.82 -6.74
C HIS A 764 -10.84 28.07 -8.05
N THR A 765 -11.30 28.79 -9.09
CA THR A 765 -11.76 28.18 -10.35
C THR A 765 -10.86 28.42 -11.55
N GLY A 766 -10.02 29.45 -11.53
CA GLY A 766 -9.33 29.94 -12.70
C GLY A 766 -10.26 30.66 -13.69
N LEU A 767 -9.69 31.30 -14.72
CA LEU A 767 -10.43 32.04 -15.74
C LEU A 767 -11.20 31.18 -16.76
N GLY A 768 -10.80 29.92 -16.96
CA GLY A 768 -11.32 29.12 -18.06
C GLY A 768 -10.74 29.48 -19.41
N ALA A 769 -11.36 29.04 -20.49
CA ALA A 769 -10.91 29.32 -21.86
C ALA A 769 -11.30 30.73 -22.31
N PRO A 770 -10.47 31.42 -23.09
CA PRO A 770 -10.86 32.68 -23.72
C PRO A 770 -11.90 32.39 -24.81
N ASN A 771 -12.93 33.21 -24.87
CA ASN A 771 -13.89 33.24 -25.97
C ASN A 771 -13.25 33.96 -27.17
N PRO A 772 -13.08 33.29 -28.33
CA PRO A 772 -12.43 33.88 -29.49
C PRO A 772 -13.11 35.14 -30.06
N ASP A 773 -14.45 35.22 -29.90
CA ASP A 773 -15.26 36.32 -30.49
C ASP A 773 -15.28 37.56 -29.60
N SER A 774 -15.32 37.40 -28.27
CA SER A 774 -15.43 38.51 -27.33
C SER A 774 -14.11 38.90 -26.67
N GLY A 775 -13.11 38.04 -26.74
CA GLY A 775 -11.85 38.20 -26.00
C GLY A 775 -11.98 38.01 -24.47
N LYS A 776 -13.18 37.78 -23.97
CA LYS A 776 -13.43 37.54 -22.54
C LYS A 776 -13.21 36.07 -22.18
N PHE A 777 -12.79 35.85 -20.97
CA PHE A 777 -12.65 34.51 -20.43
C PHE A 777 -14.01 33.94 -19.96
N GLU A 778 -14.11 32.60 -19.96
CA GLU A 778 -15.33 31.87 -19.56
C GLU A 778 -15.85 32.28 -18.19
N ASN A 779 -14.97 32.47 -17.21
CA ASN A 779 -15.30 32.79 -15.83
C ASN A 779 -15.10 34.27 -15.47
N GLU A 780 -14.85 35.14 -16.46
CA GLU A 780 -14.74 36.57 -16.22
C GLU A 780 -16.06 37.19 -15.77
N GLY A 781 -16.04 37.86 -14.62
CA GLY A 781 -17.23 38.46 -14.00
C GLY A 781 -18.28 37.48 -13.48
N MET A 782 -17.93 36.20 -13.38
CA MET A 782 -18.88 35.17 -12.90
C MET A 782 -19.40 35.42 -11.48
N ILE A 783 -18.64 36.15 -10.68
CA ILE A 783 -19.02 36.59 -9.36
C ILE A 783 -19.61 38.01 -9.48
N GLY A 784 -20.81 38.04 -9.97
CA GLY A 784 -21.59 39.26 -10.17
C GLY A 784 -22.62 39.52 -9.10
N GLU A 785 -23.55 40.42 -9.40
CA GLU A 785 -24.54 40.93 -8.43
C GLU A 785 -25.44 39.84 -7.85
N SER A 786 -25.82 38.82 -8.63
CA SER A 786 -26.67 37.71 -8.14
C SER A 786 -25.99 36.90 -7.02
N VAL A 787 -24.73 36.56 -7.22
CA VAL A 787 -23.92 35.79 -6.27
C VAL A 787 -23.65 36.60 -5.02
N LEU A 788 -23.21 37.87 -5.18
CA LEU A 788 -22.86 38.73 -4.05
C LEU A 788 -24.08 39.08 -3.17
N ASN A 789 -25.25 39.26 -3.76
CA ASN A 789 -26.49 39.49 -3.01
C ASN A 789 -27.03 38.27 -2.26
N ALA A 790 -26.61 37.07 -2.63
CA ALA A 790 -26.99 35.80 -1.96
C ALA A 790 -26.23 35.58 -0.64
N LEU A 791 -25.13 36.29 -0.40
CA LEU A 791 -24.36 36.24 0.84
C LEU A 791 -25.13 36.73 2.05
N ASN A 792 -24.68 36.47 3.25
CA ASN A 792 -25.17 37.13 4.48
C ASN A 792 -24.74 38.61 4.49
N ASP A 793 -25.49 39.43 5.22
CA ASP A 793 -25.12 40.84 5.45
C ASP A 793 -23.82 40.88 6.28
N GLY A 794 -22.86 41.68 5.83
CA GLY A 794 -21.53 41.77 6.43
C GLY A 794 -20.61 40.61 6.08
N ALA A 795 -20.87 39.89 5.00
CA ALA A 795 -20.00 38.78 4.54
C ALA A 795 -18.59 39.26 4.15
N VAL A 796 -17.66 38.30 4.12
CA VAL A 796 -16.29 38.50 3.68
C VAL A 796 -16.04 37.73 2.38
N LEU A 797 -15.48 38.45 1.39
CA LEU A 797 -15.11 37.89 0.09
C LEU A 797 -13.60 37.68 0.01
N ILE A 798 -13.17 36.49 -0.43
CA ILE A 798 -11.77 36.15 -0.62
C ILE A 798 -11.59 35.66 -2.07
N ASN A 799 -10.84 36.40 -2.84
CA ASN A 799 -10.48 36.04 -4.20
C ASN A 799 -8.96 36.01 -4.35
N TYR A 800 -8.37 34.88 -4.05
CA TYR A 800 -6.95 34.59 -4.27
C TYR A 800 -6.79 33.63 -5.45
N ASP A 801 -7.62 33.84 -6.51
CA ASP A 801 -7.58 33.14 -7.79
C ASP A 801 -7.20 34.13 -8.89
N ARG A 802 -8.16 34.67 -9.61
CA ARG A 802 -7.96 35.64 -10.69
C ARG A 802 -8.81 36.89 -10.44
N GLY A 803 -8.20 38.05 -10.64
CA GLY A 803 -8.90 39.33 -10.41
C GLY A 803 -10.17 39.47 -11.24
N GLU A 804 -10.12 39.02 -12.48
CA GLU A 804 -11.22 39.13 -13.43
C GLU A 804 -12.45 38.28 -13.08
N VAL A 805 -12.34 37.31 -12.18
CA VAL A 805 -13.46 36.43 -11.78
C VAL A 805 -14.55 37.21 -11.06
N VAL A 806 -14.18 38.27 -10.32
CA VAL A 806 -15.12 39.12 -9.60
C VAL A 806 -15.47 40.37 -10.45
N ASP A 807 -16.77 40.64 -10.59
CA ASP A 807 -17.26 41.86 -11.20
C ASP A 807 -17.02 43.04 -10.23
N ALA A 808 -16.11 43.92 -10.59
CA ALA A 808 -15.70 45.07 -9.76
C ALA A 808 -16.84 46.08 -9.49
N GLU A 809 -17.76 46.29 -10.47
CA GLU A 809 -18.92 47.17 -10.30
C GLU A 809 -19.94 46.56 -9.29
N ALA A 810 -20.16 45.24 -9.39
CA ALA A 810 -21.00 44.53 -8.44
C ALA A 810 -20.39 44.56 -7.03
N LEU A 811 -19.07 44.39 -6.91
CA LEU A 811 -18.35 44.47 -5.65
C LEU A 811 -18.46 45.87 -5.05
N ASP A 812 -18.36 46.97 -5.84
CA ASP A 812 -18.56 48.34 -5.39
C ASP A 812 -19.94 48.54 -4.71
N LYS A 813 -21.00 48.05 -5.33
CA LYS A 813 -22.38 48.14 -4.80
C LYS A 813 -22.51 47.43 -3.45
N VAL A 814 -21.99 46.24 -3.31
CA VAL A 814 -22.11 45.45 -2.06
C VAL A 814 -21.20 45.94 -0.93
N LEU A 815 -20.05 46.55 -1.25
CA LEU A 815 -19.19 47.23 -0.29
C LEU A 815 -19.86 48.54 0.19
N SER A 816 -20.56 49.26 -0.71
CA SER A 816 -21.30 50.48 -0.41
C SER A 816 -22.50 50.20 0.51
N SER A 817 -23.24 49.13 0.25
CA SER A 817 -24.41 48.74 1.05
C SER A 817 -24.05 48.07 2.38
N GLY A 818 -22.80 47.63 2.56
CA GLY A 818 -22.38 46.83 3.71
C GLY A 818 -22.75 45.32 3.61
N LYS A 819 -23.28 44.89 2.48
CA LYS A 819 -23.56 43.48 2.23
C LYS A 819 -22.28 42.65 2.30
N VAL A 820 -21.19 43.18 1.76
CA VAL A 820 -19.83 42.71 1.96
C VAL A 820 -19.09 43.75 2.80
N ARG A 821 -18.57 43.34 3.95
CA ARG A 821 -17.85 44.24 4.86
C ARG A 821 -16.36 44.32 4.56
N TYR A 822 -15.79 43.26 3.91
CA TYR A 822 -14.39 43.16 3.61
C TYR A 822 -14.17 42.27 2.39
N ALA A 823 -13.22 42.65 1.52
CA ALA A 823 -12.80 41.86 0.39
C ALA A 823 -11.27 41.76 0.31
N ALA A 824 -10.74 40.54 0.18
CA ALA A 824 -9.33 40.28 -0.06
C ALA A 824 -9.14 39.80 -1.50
N ILE A 825 -8.36 40.53 -2.29
CA ILE A 825 -8.14 40.31 -3.72
C ILE A 825 -6.64 40.10 -3.97
N ASP A 826 -6.29 39.05 -4.67
CA ASP A 826 -4.92 38.77 -5.13
C ASP A 826 -4.95 38.70 -6.68
N ALA A 827 -4.44 39.70 -7.34
CA ALA A 827 -4.57 39.85 -8.79
C ALA A 827 -3.30 40.38 -9.47
N ASP A 828 -3.09 39.98 -10.71
CA ASP A 828 -1.95 40.46 -11.50
C ASP A 828 -2.03 42.00 -11.70
N ILE A 829 -0.89 42.65 -11.53
CA ILE A 829 -0.72 44.09 -11.70
C ILE A 829 0.45 44.37 -12.66
N PHE A 830 0.21 45.20 -13.65
CA PHE A 830 1.23 45.59 -14.62
C PHE A 830 1.44 47.11 -14.57
N LYS A 831 2.70 47.51 -14.63
CA LYS A 831 3.08 48.92 -14.65
C LYS A 831 3.76 49.22 -15.97
N ASN A 832 3.24 50.16 -16.75
CA ASN A 832 3.92 50.66 -17.97
C ASN A 832 5.21 51.37 -17.52
N PRO A 833 6.38 50.93 -17.97
CA PRO A 833 7.66 51.49 -17.53
C PRO A 833 7.83 52.96 -17.94
N ASP A 834 7.24 53.40 -19.05
CA ASP A 834 7.41 54.75 -19.59
C ASP A 834 6.39 55.75 -19.00
N SER A 835 5.13 55.37 -18.93
CA SER A 835 4.06 56.24 -18.40
C SER A 835 3.82 56.12 -16.89
N GLY A 836 4.28 55.02 -16.29
CA GLY A 836 3.95 54.70 -14.89
C GLY A 836 2.49 54.27 -14.67
N GLU A 837 1.72 54.11 -15.74
CA GLU A 837 0.32 53.70 -15.69
C GLU A 837 0.19 52.25 -15.21
N ILE A 838 -0.72 52.05 -14.27
CA ILE A 838 -1.06 50.70 -13.77
C ILE A 838 -2.17 50.12 -14.64
N THR A 839 -1.95 48.91 -15.09
CA THR A 839 -2.90 48.14 -15.92
C THR A 839 -3.03 46.73 -15.37
N GLY A 840 -3.87 45.90 -16.00
CA GLY A 840 -4.11 44.51 -15.63
C GLY A 840 -5.29 44.32 -14.67
N PRO A 841 -5.50 43.08 -14.25
CA PRO A 841 -6.68 42.68 -13.42
C PRO A 841 -6.83 43.41 -12.10
N MET A 842 -5.74 43.90 -11.52
CA MET A 842 -5.76 44.70 -10.27
C MET A 842 -6.26 46.12 -10.45
N ALA A 843 -6.15 46.71 -11.65
CA ALA A 843 -6.43 48.13 -11.87
C ALA A 843 -7.82 48.59 -11.37
N PRO A 844 -8.95 47.87 -11.59
CA PRO A 844 -10.26 48.27 -11.10
C PRO A 844 -10.34 48.34 -9.57
N TYR A 845 -9.61 47.49 -8.86
CA TYR A 845 -9.66 47.39 -7.41
C TYR A 845 -8.88 48.50 -6.71
N LEU A 846 -7.90 49.09 -7.38
CA LEU A 846 -7.18 50.25 -6.86
C LEU A 846 -8.11 51.48 -6.68
N ASP A 847 -9.06 51.65 -7.57
CA ASP A 847 -10.06 52.75 -7.43
C ASP A 847 -11.11 52.38 -6.39
N LEU A 848 -11.47 51.12 -6.26
CA LEU A 848 -12.37 50.67 -5.17
C LEU A 848 -11.75 50.83 -3.78
N GLU A 849 -10.46 50.59 -3.62
CA GLU A 849 -9.75 50.76 -2.36
C GLU A 849 -9.78 52.25 -1.93
N LYS A 850 -9.54 53.19 -2.86
CA LYS A 850 -9.65 54.63 -2.60
C LYS A 850 -11.05 55.02 -2.12
N LYS A 851 -12.09 54.40 -2.70
CA LYS A 851 -13.51 54.69 -2.33
C LYS A 851 -13.92 54.00 -1.04
N HIS A 852 -13.42 52.79 -0.74
CA HIS A 852 -13.78 51.96 0.39
C HIS A 852 -12.55 51.64 1.25
N SER A 853 -11.75 52.65 1.57
CA SER A 853 -10.53 52.53 2.33
C SER A 853 -10.69 51.70 3.58
N GLY A 854 -9.81 50.72 3.81
CA GLY A 854 -9.82 49.79 4.92
C GLY A 854 -10.79 48.61 4.79
N LYS A 855 -11.56 48.52 3.67
CA LYS A 855 -12.43 47.38 3.39
C LYS A 855 -11.87 46.41 2.36
N LEU A 856 -10.73 46.75 1.74
CA LEU A 856 -10.05 45.90 0.74
C LEU A 856 -8.62 45.59 1.20
N GLU A 857 -8.21 44.36 0.96
CA GLU A 857 -6.82 43.92 0.98
C GLU A 857 -6.42 43.55 -0.45
N LEU A 858 -5.41 44.19 -0.98
CA LEU A 858 -4.95 43.99 -2.37
C LEU A 858 -3.53 43.41 -2.33
N LEU A 859 -3.34 42.26 -2.97
CA LEU A 859 -2.05 41.59 -3.14
C LEU A 859 -1.72 41.46 -4.61
N PRO A 860 -0.46 41.70 -5.02
CA PRO A 860 -0.06 41.67 -6.41
C PRO A 860 0.21 40.25 -6.92
N HIS A 861 -0.76 39.38 -6.86
CA HIS A 861 -0.72 37.96 -7.18
C HIS A 861 0.38 37.21 -6.42
N ALA A 862 0.57 37.54 -5.12
CA ALA A 862 1.70 37.12 -4.33
C ALA A 862 1.36 36.12 -3.22
N ALA A 863 0.12 35.69 -3.10
CA ALA A 863 -0.31 34.83 -2.00
C ALA A 863 0.45 33.49 -1.92
N ALA A 864 0.89 32.97 -3.05
CA ALA A 864 1.65 31.72 -3.13
C ALA A 864 3.16 31.92 -3.22
N ASP A 865 3.61 33.01 -3.83
CA ASP A 865 5.00 33.18 -4.28
C ASP A 865 5.95 33.63 -3.17
N THR A 866 5.44 34.05 -2.04
CA THR A 866 6.24 34.47 -0.89
C THR A 866 6.67 33.32 0.02
N GLU A 867 6.16 32.11 -0.18
CA GLU A 867 6.46 30.97 0.69
C GLU A 867 7.69 30.20 0.19
N HIS A 868 8.77 30.21 0.99
CA HIS A 868 10.09 29.74 0.58
C HIS A 868 10.17 28.23 0.29
N ILE A 869 9.49 27.40 1.11
CA ILE A 869 9.53 25.94 0.94
C ILE A 869 8.85 25.57 -0.39
N SER A 870 7.74 26.22 -0.70
CA SER A 870 7.02 26.01 -1.96
C SER A 870 7.88 26.39 -3.17
N ARG A 871 8.65 27.48 -3.10
CA ARG A 871 9.57 27.85 -4.17
C ARG A 871 10.66 26.81 -4.41
N VAL A 872 11.26 26.30 -3.33
CA VAL A 872 12.32 25.28 -3.43
C VAL A 872 11.77 23.95 -3.94
N GLU A 873 10.66 23.49 -3.43
CA GLU A 873 10.07 22.21 -3.88
C GLU A 873 9.53 22.31 -5.32
N GLY A 874 8.94 23.44 -5.69
CA GLY A 874 8.53 23.69 -7.08
C GLY A 874 9.72 23.70 -8.05
N ALA A 875 10.83 24.31 -7.64
CA ALA A 875 12.06 24.31 -8.43
C ALA A 875 12.63 22.89 -8.60
N LYS A 876 12.66 22.08 -7.54
CA LYS A 876 13.09 20.68 -7.64
C LYS A 876 12.21 19.86 -8.57
N GLN A 877 10.90 20.04 -8.51
CA GLN A 877 9.98 19.39 -9.43
C GLN A 877 10.22 19.84 -10.88
N ALA A 878 10.44 21.13 -11.11
CA ALA A 878 10.75 21.66 -12.44
C ALA A 878 12.05 21.07 -13.01
N VAL A 879 13.08 20.93 -12.17
CA VAL A 879 14.33 20.26 -12.54
C VAL A 879 14.07 18.81 -12.93
N ASP A 880 13.28 18.05 -12.16
CA ASP A 880 12.92 16.67 -12.51
C ASP A 880 12.17 16.58 -13.84
N GLN A 881 11.27 17.52 -14.12
CA GLN A 881 10.54 17.58 -15.39
C GLN A 881 11.49 17.88 -16.57
N ILE A 882 12.46 18.76 -16.39
CA ILE A 882 13.47 19.04 -17.40
C ILE A 882 14.35 17.81 -17.65
N PHE A 883 14.79 17.12 -16.59
CA PHE A 883 15.52 15.86 -16.78
C PHE A 883 14.68 14.83 -17.53
N SER A 884 13.40 14.69 -17.20
CA SER A 884 12.46 13.77 -17.87
C SER A 884 12.30 14.09 -19.35
N VAL A 885 12.14 15.37 -19.70
CA VAL A 885 11.98 15.79 -21.10
C VAL A 885 13.26 15.59 -21.90
N ILE A 886 14.40 16.02 -21.37
CA ILE A 886 15.68 15.94 -22.07
C ILE A 886 16.12 14.48 -22.21
N GLN A 887 16.08 13.70 -21.15
CA GLN A 887 16.59 12.33 -21.18
C GLN A 887 15.64 11.34 -21.83
N PHE A 888 14.32 11.50 -21.61
CA PHE A 888 13.34 10.48 -21.96
C PHE A 888 12.26 10.95 -22.95
N LYS A 889 12.23 12.22 -23.34
CA LYS A 889 11.11 12.82 -24.10
C LYS A 889 9.74 12.61 -23.43
N ALA A 890 9.74 12.41 -22.12
CA ALA A 890 8.54 12.22 -21.32
C ALA A 890 8.13 13.53 -20.66
N VAL A 891 6.94 14.02 -21.03
CA VAL A 891 6.40 15.30 -20.58
C VAL A 891 5.52 15.08 -19.36
N ILE A 892 5.89 15.67 -18.23
CA ILE A 892 5.13 15.58 -16.99
C ILE A 892 4.38 16.89 -16.76
N ASN A 893 3.11 16.82 -16.39
CA ASN A 893 2.24 17.99 -16.20
C ASN A 893 2.14 18.85 -17.47
N LEU A 894 1.94 18.19 -18.59
CA LEU A 894 1.75 18.85 -19.88
C LEU A 894 0.65 19.92 -19.83
N LYS A 895 0.91 21.06 -20.45
CA LYS A 895 -0.05 22.12 -20.72
C LYS A 895 -0.18 22.34 -22.23
N GLY A 896 -1.42 22.32 -22.74
CA GLY A 896 -1.67 22.32 -24.15
C GLY A 896 -1.52 20.94 -24.79
N ASP A 897 -1.29 20.93 -26.09
CA ASP A 897 -1.16 19.70 -26.87
C ASP A 897 0.24 19.12 -26.75
N LEU A 898 0.30 17.79 -26.76
CA LEU A 898 1.57 17.06 -26.72
C LEU A 898 2.29 17.21 -28.07
N PRO A 899 3.50 17.80 -28.12
CA PRO A 899 4.23 17.92 -29.37
C PRO A 899 4.67 16.56 -29.93
N ASP A 900 4.86 16.48 -31.24
CA ASP A 900 5.38 15.30 -31.92
C ASP A 900 6.77 14.92 -31.39
N GLY A 901 6.97 13.61 -31.19
CA GLY A 901 8.23 13.06 -30.68
C GLY A 901 8.33 13.00 -29.16
N TYR A 902 7.33 13.48 -28.44
CA TYR A 902 7.23 13.37 -26.98
C TYR A 902 6.19 12.32 -26.56
N THR A 903 6.29 11.86 -25.32
CA THR A 903 5.31 10.97 -24.70
C THR A 903 4.73 11.66 -23.47
N ASP A 904 3.43 11.43 -23.22
CA ASP A 904 2.77 11.93 -22.02
C ASP A 904 3.25 11.10 -20.80
N GLY A 905 3.97 11.75 -19.90
CA GLY A 905 4.45 11.19 -18.64
C GLY A 905 3.43 11.30 -17.50
N GLY A 906 2.22 11.80 -17.82
CA GLY A 906 1.14 11.96 -16.85
C GLY A 906 1.28 13.17 -15.94
N ALA A 907 0.33 13.30 -15.01
CA ALA A 907 0.33 14.38 -14.03
C ALA A 907 1.05 13.93 -12.76
N LYS A 908 2.12 14.63 -12.39
CA LYS A 908 2.75 14.52 -11.07
C LYS A 908 2.34 15.71 -10.22
N THR A 909 1.64 15.45 -9.15
CA THR A 909 1.46 16.44 -8.10
C THR A 909 2.56 16.24 -7.08
N VAL A 910 3.30 17.29 -6.76
CA VAL A 910 4.10 17.27 -5.52
C VAL A 910 3.09 17.13 -4.40
N SER A 911 3.19 16.02 -3.70
CA SER A 911 2.46 15.86 -2.47
C SER A 911 2.99 16.92 -1.51
N GLY A 912 2.14 17.87 -1.18
CA GLY A 912 2.50 18.96 -0.30
C GLY A 912 3.15 18.46 1.00
N VAL A 913 3.93 19.33 1.60
CA VAL A 913 4.48 19.16 2.95
C VAL A 913 3.42 18.54 3.86
N GLY A 914 3.60 17.27 4.23
CA GLY A 914 2.61 16.55 5.05
C GLY A 914 2.34 15.11 4.62
N LYS A 915 2.75 14.67 3.44
CA LYS A 915 2.66 13.25 3.10
C LYS A 915 3.70 12.44 3.86
N VAL A 916 3.21 11.43 4.58
CA VAL A 916 4.07 10.48 5.26
C VAL A 916 4.41 9.36 4.30
N THR A 917 5.61 9.40 3.77
CA THR A 917 6.19 8.26 3.08
C THR A 917 6.89 7.33 4.10
N LYS A 918 7.10 6.07 3.75
CA LYS A 918 7.90 5.15 4.58
C LYS A 918 9.29 5.74 4.88
N LYS A 919 9.86 6.47 3.92
CA LYS A 919 11.12 7.22 4.09
C LYS A 919 10.95 8.29 5.17
N ARG A 920 9.89 9.10 5.11
CA ARG A 920 9.63 10.14 6.12
C ARG A 920 9.31 9.56 7.49
N LEU A 921 8.60 8.41 7.56
CA LEU A 921 8.40 7.69 8.81
C LEU A 921 9.72 7.22 9.42
N SER A 922 10.64 6.70 8.62
CA SER A 922 11.96 6.29 9.11
C SER A 922 12.85 7.47 9.49
N GLU A 923 12.76 8.59 8.76
CA GLU A 923 13.47 9.84 9.06
C GLU A 923 12.86 10.60 10.25
N SER A 924 11.57 10.36 10.55
CA SER A 924 10.82 10.98 11.65
C SER A 924 10.62 10.03 12.83
N ALA A 925 11.36 8.92 12.91
CA ALA A 925 11.25 7.98 14.03
C ALA A 925 11.47 8.67 15.39
N ASP A 926 12.24 9.77 15.40
CA ASP A 926 12.50 10.61 16.57
C ASP A 926 11.58 11.85 16.63
N ASP A 927 10.66 12.05 15.69
CA ASP A 927 9.73 13.19 15.68
C ASP A 927 8.57 12.95 16.66
N ALA A 928 8.78 13.37 17.89
CA ALA A 928 7.79 13.22 18.95
C ALA A 928 6.45 13.95 18.64
N GLN A 929 6.46 15.03 17.87
CA GLN A 929 5.25 15.78 17.50
C GLN A 929 4.43 14.99 16.46
N PHE A 930 5.09 14.40 15.48
CA PHE A 930 4.44 13.56 14.47
C PHE A 930 3.81 12.33 15.11
N LEU A 931 4.54 11.62 15.95
CA LEU A 931 4.05 10.44 16.67
C LEU A 931 2.89 10.79 17.62
N ALA A 932 2.97 11.95 18.28
CA ALA A 932 1.88 12.45 19.14
C ALA A 932 0.62 12.77 18.33
N LYS A 933 0.77 13.35 17.12
CA LYS A 933 -0.35 13.64 16.23
C LYS A 933 -1.01 12.37 15.71
N MET A 934 -0.21 11.38 15.30
CA MET A 934 -0.71 10.04 14.89
C MET A 934 -1.50 9.39 16.02
N ARG A 935 -0.96 9.36 17.21
CA ARG A 935 -1.62 8.80 18.39
C ARG A 935 -2.94 9.50 18.68
N LYS A 936 -2.92 10.82 18.75
CA LYS A 936 -4.12 11.62 19.01
C LYS A 936 -5.22 11.37 17.99
N THR A 937 -4.88 11.33 16.70
CA THR A 937 -5.86 11.09 15.64
C THR A 937 -6.46 9.67 15.76
N THR A 938 -5.65 8.68 16.09
CA THR A 938 -6.12 7.30 16.32
C THR A 938 -7.05 7.23 17.54
N GLU A 939 -6.71 7.91 18.63
CA GLU A 939 -7.55 7.99 19.84
C GLU A 939 -8.90 8.65 19.55
N GLU A 940 -8.93 9.72 18.75
CA GLU A 940 -10.17 10.40 18.35
C GLU A 940 -11.08 9.50 17.49
N ILE A 941 -10.52 8.81 16.51
CA ILE A 941 -11.27 7.84 15.68
C ILE A 941 -11.85 6.74 16.56
N THR A 942 -11.04 6.14 17.41
CA THR A 942 -11.45 5.04 18.29
C THR A 942 -12.52 5.46 19.28
N ALA A 943 -12.39 6.66 19.86
CA ALA A 943 -13.36 7.18 20.83
C ALA A 943 -14.74 7.44 20.18
N ILE A 944 -14.77 7.98 18.97
CA ILE A 944 -16.05 8.28 18.27
C ILE A 944 -16.71 6.97 17.85
N TRP A 945 -15.97 6.02 17.25
CA TRP A 945 -16.51 4.72 16.88
C TRP A 945 -16.98 3.93 18.10
N GLY A 946 -16.22 3.90 19.19
CA GLY A 946 -16.64 3.26 20.43
C GLY A 946 -17.92 3.84 21.00
N ALA A 947 -18.11 5.17 20.90
CA ALA A 947 -19.37 5.82 21.30
C ALA A 947 -20.55 5.43 20.42
N LEU A 948 -20.35 5.34 19.11
CA LEU A 948 -21.38 4.93 18.14
C LEU A 948 -21.79 3.45 18.33
N ASP A 949 -20.83 2.56 18.52
CA ASP A 949 -21.08 1.13 18.68
C ASP A 949 -21.68 0.77 20.03
N SER A 950 -21.33 1.50 21.09
CA SER A 950 -21.91 1.30 22.41
C SER A 950 -23.32 1.84 22.56
N THR A 951 -23.86 2.54 21.56
CA THR A 951 -25.19 3.14 21.59
C THR A 951 -26.20 2.27 20.86
N PRO A 952 -27.02 1.44 21.53
CA PRO A 952 -27.96 0.53 20.87
C PRO A 952 -29.18 1.23 20.27
N ASN A 953 -29.52 2.44 20.76
CA ASN A 953 -30.67 3.20 20.27
C ASN A 953 -30.35 3.89 18.92
N PRO A 954 -31.09 3.59 17.81
CA PRO A 954 -30.83 4.16 16.50
C PRO A 954 -30.97 5.69 16.44
N GLU A 955 -31.92 6.28 17.16
CA GLU A 955 -32.15 7.73 17.17
C GLU A 955 -30.98 8.43 17.86
N ARG A 956 -30.53 7.89 19.00
CA ARG A 956 -29.36 8.42 19.71
C ARG A 956 -28.07 8.24 18.90
N ARG A 957 -27.96 7.17 18.15
CA ARG A 957 -26.83 6.96 17.24
C ARG A 957 -26.82 7.97 16.09
N ALA A 958 -27.99 8.28 15.52
CA ALA A 958 -28.13 9.30 14.49
C ALA A 958 -27.74 10.70 15.04
N GLU A 959 -28.16 11.05 16.25
CA GLU A 959 -27.76 12.28 16.93
C GLU A 959 -26.23 12.37 17.16
N LEU A 960 -25.61 11.25 17.53
CA LEU A 960 -24.15 11.20 17.70
C LEU A 960 -23.41 11.32 16.34
N ILE A 961 -23.96 10.73 15.28
CA ILE A 961 -23.41 10.88 13.91
C ILE A 961 -23.53 12.31 13.44
N GLU A 962 -24.67 12.96 13.65
CA GLU A 962 -24.86 14.38 13.35
C GLU A 962 -23.85 15.26 14.09
N ARG A 963 -23.64 14.97 15.36
CA ARG A 963 -22.75 15.76 16.22
C ARG A 963 -21.26 15.52 16.00
N TYR A 964 -20.86 14.28 15.71
CA TYR A 964 -19.45 13.88 15.66
C TYR A 964 -19.01 13.31 14.30
N GLY A 965 -19.94 13.10 13.36
CA GLY A 965 -19.63 12.49 12.06
C GLY A 965 -18.60 13.29 11.27
N SER A 966 -18.72 14.63 11.24
CA SER A 966 -17.73 15.50 10.58
C SER A 966 -16.34 15.38 11.23
N LYS A 967 -16.29 15.25 12.54
CA LYS A 967 -15.04 15.07 13.28
C LYS A 967 -14.42 13.69 13.01
N LEU A 968 -15.24 12.66 12.94
CA LEU A 968 -14.80 11.30 12.58
C LEU A 968 -14.25 11.25 11.16
N ILE A 969 -14.93 11.88 10.19
CA ILE A 969 -14.48 11.95 8.80
C ILE A 969 -13.15 12.72 8.73
N LEU A 970 -13.04 13.86 9.41
CA LEU A 970 -11.80 14.64 9.44
C LEU A 970 -10.63 13.83 10.04
N ALA A 971 -10.85 13.16 11.17
CA ALA A 971 -9.84 12.35 11.81
C ALA A 971 -9.44 11.16 10.94
N SER A 972 -10.41 10.49 10.29
CA SER A 972 -10.15 9.37 9.37
C SER A 972 -9.35 9.80 8.14
N ASN A 973 -9.70 10.94 7.54
CA ASN A 973 -8.98 11.49 6.39
C ASN A 973 -7.57 11.98 6.79
N THR A 974 -7.41 12.55 7.97
CA THR A 974 -6.10 12.93 8.51
C THR A 974 -5.24 11.68 8.73
N TYR A 975 -5.81 10.63 9.29
CA TYR A 975 -5.12 9.36 9.51
C TYR A 975 -4.71 8.71 8.18
N ALA A 976 -5.61 8.64 7.21
CA ALA A 976 -5.32 8.14 5.88
C ALA A 976 -4.20 8.94 5.20
N SER A 977 -4.25 10.27 5.26
CA SER A 977 -3.22 11.13 4.67
C SER A 977 -1.85 11.00 5.36
N LEU A 978 -1.83 10.65 6.63
CA LEU A 978 -0.60 10.42 7.39
C LEU A 978 0.03 9.05 7.07
N ILE A 979 -0.78 8.02 6.83
CA ILE A 979 -0.29 6.66 6.59
C ILE A 979 0.02 6.40 5.12
N ASP A 980 -0.87 6.76 4.21
CA ASP A 980 -0.76 6.32 2.82
C ASP A 980 0.22 7.15 2.00
N GLY A 981 0.68 8.29 2.51
CA GLY A 981 1.58 9.18 1.76
C GLY A 981 0.98 9.66 0.42
N GLU A 982 -0.11 9.09 0.01
CA GLU A 982 -0.93 9.48 -1.09
C GLU A 982 -2.04 10.34 -0.51
N GLY A 983 -1.87 11.66 -0.58
CA GLY A 983 -3.01 12.54 -0.37
C GLY A 983 -4.13 12.01 -1.25
N LEU A 984 -5.35 12.02 -0.74
CA LEU A 984 -6.52 11.56 -1.45
C LEU A 984 -6.34 11.74 -2.95
N LYS A 985 -6.06 10.65 -3.65
CA LYS A 985 -6.25 10.58 -5.09
C LYS A 985 -7.76 10.71 -5.27
N GLY A 986 -8.23 11.95 -5.15
CA GLY A 986 -9.57 12.25 -5.57
C GLY A 986 -9.64 12.06 -7.08
N PRO A 987 -10.84 11.93 -7.65
CA PRO A 987 -11.05 11.82 -9.10
C PRO A 987 -10.64 13.08 -9.88
N TYR A 988 -9.63 13.81 -9.41
CA TYR A 988 -9.21 15.15 -9.87
C TYR A 988 -7.78 15.20 -10.40
N VAL A 989 -7.13 14.05 -10.43
CA VAL A 989 -5.85 13.92 -11.11
C VAL A 989 -6.15 13.42 -12.52
N ASP A 990 -6.83 14.24 -13.29
CA ASP A 990 -6.93 14.18 -14.75
C ASP A 990 -6.63 15.57 -15.29
#